data_16de120c7cd5be2b969126c3b814545b
#
_entry.id   16de120c7cd5be2b969126c3b814545b
#
_cell.length_a   1.000
_cell.length_b   1.000
_cell.length_c   1.000
_cell.angle_alpha   90.00
_cell.angle_beta   90.00
_cell.angle_gamma   90.00
#
_symmetry.space_group_name_H-M   'P 1'
#
loop_
_entity.id
_entity.type
_entity.pdbx_description
1 polymer ?
#
loop_
_entity_poly.entity_id
_entity_poly.type
_entity_poly.pdbx_seq_one_letter_code
_entity_poly.pdbx_strand_id
1 'polypeptide(L)'
;MFQTAFRPRCRSYVSTISPTVRTAATWLIVLGGFLTSLSYSQVSVLTQNADGGRDAVYNHETTLTPTSQIHKLFTISLDSPLRGQALILGGLNVPGKPQNILLATTSPIESSGPTSAYAFDADTGGTVWHLSLGTSAPFSTAAAVVDPNLGPHGALFVVIKDSTTNTNKLHAIDAIAGTELAGSPVTIAATAGGHTFNSPQENARSGLLDVNGTIYTSFCHMTDSGTYHGWLIGYKYTNGVGFSQNGVWCDTCSGTGANLGGLWSGGDGPIFDGTSIFTATGNGSIGNGNFGMSVVKLNPSNLGTVEDSFLPPNAVNNSNADLDLNGGGMVLMPGTGGKFFQGPSKYGSLYLLDSTNLAKGALQTFSANAAIGFSPTAWDSGTAQFAYVWPSGSTLHQYCYSPASGNFSGGAACHTSSFSSGGTMAISSDPTGANAILWAFGGKTLHAMNPANVSAADFWNSNMNTGDAIGSPGLYQYLAIANGKVYAPTGNSIVVYGTPANCTTPSAPGALGATAISSSQINLSWTASTSSCAGITYDVFRSTTSGFTPSSSNEITNTPTGTTFSDTTVQPATTYYYLVEGVNAGGTSPPSNQASATTPQGPPAVDINAGGPAVSPFTADADFAGGKTIDHANTIDLTHVTNPAPAAVYQSARIATTTVDGVTFFTYTIPGFTAGTSHQVRLHFCETFWTAPGKRTFGVAINGTTVLTRFDIFATSGAQNRANIQEFTATASTSGTIVITFTTVIDNALISGIEIH
;
A
#
# COMPACT_ATOMS: atom_id res chain seq x y z
N MET A 1 73.14 24.25 -20.85
CA MET A 1 73.60 23.79 -22.19
C MET A 1 72.44 23.00 -22.80
N PHE A 2 71.88 23.61 -23.82
CA PHE A 2 71.26 23.04 -25.04
C PHE A 2 70.36 21.82 -24.92
N GLN A 3 69.00 21.98 -25.16
CA GLN A 3 68.31 21.90 -26.49
C GLN A 3 68.09 20.44 -26.88
N THR A 4 66.95 19.97 -27.39
CA THR A 4 65.94 20.52 -28.31
C THR A 4 64.69 19.61 -28.35
N ALA A 5 63.57 20.23 -28.69
CA ALA A 5 62.26 19.63 -28.99
C ALA A 5 62.18 18.81 -30.30
N PHE A 6 61.27 17.89 -30.42
CA PHE A 6 60.69 17.46 -31.71
C PHE A 6 59.19 17.14 -31.60
N ARG A 7 58.43 17.89 -32.39
CA ARG A 7 57.05 17.52 -32.79
C ARG A 7 57.08 16.96 -34.21
N PRO A 8 56.20 16.07 -34.61
CA PRO A 8 55.86 15.96 -36.04
C PRO A 8 54.40 16.42 -36.30
N ARG A 9 54.31 17.24 -37.36
CA ARG A 9 53.04 17.64 -38.01
C ARG A 9 52.57 16.55 -38.96
N CYS A 10 51.24 16.28 -39.00
CA CYS A 10 50.60 15.59 -40.12
C CYS A 10 50.15 16.59 -41.19
N ARG A 11 50.54 16.34 -42.45
CA ARG A 11 50.12 17.04 -43.66
C ARG A 11 48.87 16.43 -44.25
N SER A 12 47.94 17.28 -44.66
CA SER A 12 46.81 17.01 -45.54
C SER A 12 47.26 16.76 -47.00
N TYR A 13 46.66 15.78 -47.66
CA TYR A 13 46.68 15.64 -49.12
C TYR A 13 45.29 15.92 -49.67
N VAL A 14 45.18 16.92 -50.53
CA VAL A 14 44.05 17.21 -51.42
C VAL A 14 44.43 16.67 -52.80
N SER A 15 43.56 15.89 -53.42
CA SER A 15 43.60 15.59 -54.84
C SER A 15 42.26 15.90 -55.49
N THR A 16 42.29 16.83 -56.40
CA THR A 16 41.27 17.27 -57.32
C THR A 16 41.19 16.30 -58.51
N ILE A 17 39.97 15.90 -58.91
CA ILE A 17 39.65 15.51 -60.27
C ILE A 17 38.24 16.04 -60.63
N SER A 18 38.12 16.70 -61.79
CA SER A 18 36.95 17.39 -62.34
C SER A 18 36.17 16.50 -63.34
N PRO A 19 35.07 16.98 -63.91
CA PRO A 19 33.84 16.22 -64.07
C PRO A 19 33.54 15.73 -65.49
N THR A 20 32.63 14.78 -65.64
CA THR A 20 31.68 14.77 -66.76
C THR A 20 30.63 13.65 -66.68
N VAL A 21 29.47 13.99 -67.20
CA VAL A 21 28.36 13.21 -67.76
C VAL A 21 27.13 13.01 -66.85
N ARG A 22 26.10 13.71 -67.30
CA ARG A 22 24.68 13.64 -66.86
C ARG A 22 24.02 12.31 -67.28
N THR A 23 23.27 11.69 -66.36
CA THR A 23 22.01 11.01 -66.70
C THR A 23 21.06 11.16 -65.52
N ALA A 24 19.87 11.63 -65.84
CA ALA A 24 18.77 11.80 -64.87
C ALA A 24 18.19 10.43 -64.44
N ALA A 25 18.19 10.18 -63.16
CA ALA A 25 17.36 9.15 -62.56
C ALA A 25 16.60 9.78 -61.37
N THR A 26 15.30 9.88 -61.52
CA THR A 26 14.37 10.36 -60.49
C THR A 26 14.37 9.36 -59.34
N TRP A 27 14.96 9.70 -58.20
CA TRP A 27 14.87 8.95 -56.96
C TRP A 27 13.77 9.58 -56.08
N LEU A 28 12.73 8.79 -55.88
CA LEU A 28 11.68 9.05 -54.88
C LEU A 28 12.36 8.97 -53.51
N ILE A 29 12.60 10.09 -52.85
CA ILE A 29 13.05 10.13 -51.43
C ILE A 29 11.85 9.84 -50.56
N VAL A 30 11.72 8.56 -50.15
CA VAL A 30 10.88 8.20 -48.99
C VAL A 30 11.66 8.67 -47.76
N LEU A 31 11.21 9.77 -47.15
CA LEU A 31 11.64 10.17 -45.82
C LEU A 31 11.05 9.16 -44.83
N GLY A 32 11.73 8.04 -44.66
CA GLY A 32 11.57 7.21 -43.48
C GLY A 32 12.19 7.97 -42.27
N GLY A 33 11.35 8.60 -41.49
CA GLY A 33 11.75 9.12 -40.18
C GLY A 33 12.27 7.97 -39.33
N PHE A 34 13.60 7.86 -39.23
CA PHE A 34 14.19 7.09 -38.12
C PHE A 34 13.83 7.85 -36.83
N LEU A 35 12.76 7.43 -36.16
CA LEU A 35 12.64 7.63 -34.74
C LEU A 35 13.77 6.82 -34.10
N THR A 36 14.91 7.47 -33.87
CA THR A 36 15.88 6.97 -32.90
C THR A 36 15.16 6.99 -31.56
N SER A 37 14.63 5.85 -31.14
CA SER A 37 14.34 5.62 -29.74
C SER A 37 15.65 5.86 -29.00
N LEU A 38 15.71 6.92 -28.21
CA LEU A 38 16.75 7.10 -27.21
C LEU A 38 16.62 5.86 -26.30
N SER A 39 17.47 4.86 -26.53
CA SER A 39 17.63 3.76 -25.59
C SER A 39 18.33 4.33 -24.37
N TYR A 40 17.55 4.72 -23.36
CA TYR A 40 18.11 5.00 -22.05
C TYR A 40 18.80 3.73 -21.54
N SER A 41 20.03 3.88 -21.05
CA SER A 41 20.74 2.79 -20.37
C SER A 41 19.90 2.36 -19.18
N GLN A 42 19.55 1.08 -19.11
CA GLN A 42 18.82 0.54 -17.97
C GLN A 42 19.68 0.58 -16.73
N VAL A 43 19.11 0.98 -15.59
CA VAL A 43 19.80 1.19 -14.33
C VAL A 43 19.68 -0.04 -13.43
N SER A 44 20.79 -0.41 -12.79
CA SER A 44 20.82 -1.45 -11.76
C SER A 44 20.89 -0.84 -10.36
N VAL A 45 20.28 -1.50 -9.38
CA VAL A 45 20.38 -1.24 -7.94
C VAL A 45 20.94 -2.49 -7.30
N LEU A 46 22.22 -2.50 -6.98
CA LEU A 46 22.97 -3.71 -6.64
C LEU A 46 23.18 -3.88 -5.14
N THR A 47 22.96 -2.84 -4.36
CA THR A 47 23.14 -2.83 -2.90
C THR A 47 22.09 -1.94 -2.23
N GLN A 48 21.88 -2.11 -0.94
CA GLN A 48 20.96 -1.29 -0.17
C GLN A 48 21.39 0.18 -0.17
N ASN A 49 20.41 1.10 -0.22
CA ASN A 49 20.59 2.54 -0.24
C ASN A 49 21.51 3.01 -1.37
N ALA A 50 21.28 2.49 -2.57
CA ALA A 50 21.87 2.83 -3.85
C ALA A 50 23.32 2.38 -4.05
N ASP A 51 24.24 2.73 -3.16
CA ASP A 51 25.67 2.49 -3.32
C ASP A 51 26.42 2.12 -2.02
N GLY A 52 27.75 2.06 -2.07
CA GLY A 52 28.59 1.81 -0.90
C GLY A 52 28.61 2.95 0.13
N GLY A 53 28.26 4.16 -0.27
CA GLY A 53 28.12 5.34 0.60
C GLY A 53 26.81 5.39 1.37
N ARG A 54 25.85 4.57 0.96
CA ARG A 54 24.51 4.46 1.57
C ARG A 54 23.69 5.74 1.51
N ASP A 55 23.92 6.60 0.50
CA ASP A 55 23.25 7.90 0.41
C ASP A 55 21.77 7.82 -0.01
N ALA A 56 21.33 6.67 -0.51
CA ALA A 56 20.00 6.41 -1.04
C ALA A 56 19.63 7.31 -2.23
N VAL A 57 20.63 7.71 -3.04
CA VAL A 57 20.45 8.53 -4.23
C VAL A 57 20.58 7.70 -5.49
N TYR A 58 19.53 7.68 -6.28
CA TYR A 58 19.41 7.00 -7.57
C TYR A 58 19.57 8.04 -8.69
N ASN A 59 20.81 8.48 -8.91
CA ASN A 59 21.18 9.60 -9.79
C ASN A 59 21.23 9.28 -11.28
N HIS A 60 20.73 8.14 -11.70
CA HIS A 60 20.57 7.77 -13.10
C HIS A 60 19.07 7.58 -13.49
N GLU A 61 18.16 8.01 -12.61
CA GLU A 61 16.73 7.96 -12.89
C GLU A 61 16.31 9.18 -13.71
N THR A 62 16.02 8.96 -14.99
CA THR A 62 15.70 10.02 -15.94
C THR A 62 14.24 10.07 -16.35
N THR A 63 13.45 9.07 -15.93
CA THR A 63 12.03 8.93 -16.32
C THR A 63 11.10 9.62 -15.34
N LEU A 64 11.39 9.51 -14.03
CA LEU A 64 10.59 10.12 -12.97
C LEU A 64 10.99 11.59 -12.81
N THR A 65 10.02 12.49 -12.92
CA THR A 65 10.19 13.93 -12.77
C THR A 65 9.14 14.50 -11.82
N PRO A 66 9.32 15.70 -11.27
CA PRO A 66 8.31 16.35 -10.41
C PRO A 66 6.92 16.51 -11.05
N THR A 67 6.83 16.42 -12.37
CA THR A 67 5.57 16.54 -13.14
C THR A 67 5.04 15.20 -13.64
N SER A 68 5.71 14.08 -13.31
CA SER A 68 5.27 12.75 -13.72
C SER A 68 3.93 12.38 -13.09
N GLN A 69 3.05 11.78 -13.89
CA GLN A 69 1.80 11.20 -13.41
C GLN A 69 2.10 9.84 -12.80
N ILE A 70 2.24 9.80 -11.48
CA ILE A 70 2.61 8.61 -10.73
C ILE A 70 1.36 7.83 -10.34
N HIS A 71 1.37 6.52 -10.59
CA HIS A 71 0.31 5.60 -10.20
C HIS A 71 0.89 4.28 -9.70
N LYS A 72 0.10 3.54 -8.93
CA LYS A 72 0.41 2.15 -8.61
C LYS A 72 0.29 1.29 -9.87
N LEU A 73 1.38 0.63 -10.25
CA LEU A 73 1.43 -0.22 -11.45
C LEU A 73 1.00 -1.64 -11.12
N PHE A 74 1.57 -2.22 -10.08
CA PHE A 74 1.26 -3.59 -9.62
C PHE A 74 1.77 -3.82 -8.20
N THR A 75 1.44 -4.99 -7.65
CA THR A 75 1.92 -5.43 -6.33
C THR A 75 2.48 -6.84 -6.45
N ILE A 76 3.66 -7.06 -5.89
CA ILE A 76 4.32 -8.35 -5.77
C ILE A 76 4.06 -8.88 -4.36
N SER A 77 3.57 -10.12 -4.23
CA SER A 77 3.36 -10.80 -2.95
C SER A 77 4.55 -11.72 -2.63
N LEU A 78 4.94 -11.77 -1.36
CA LEU A 78 6.05 -12.54 -0.83
C LEU A 78 5.55 -13.49 0.27
N ASP A 79 6.31 -14.57 0.54
CA ASP A 79 5.98 -15.55 1.60
C ASP A 79 6.28 -15.06 3.01
N SER A 80 7.20 -14.12 3.15
CA SER A 80 7.61 -13.46 4.40
C SER A 80 7.95 -11.99 4.11
N PRO A 81 8.12 -11.13 5.14
CA PRO A 81 8.53 -9.75 4.92
C PRO A 81 9.84 -9.62 4.15
N LEU A 82 9.86 -8.67 3.20
CA LEU A 82 11.10 -8.27 2.53
C LEU A 82 12.11 -7.80 3.59
N ARG A 83 13.38 -8.17 3.42
CA ARG A 83 14.47 -7.65 4.23
C ARG A 83 15.33 -6.66 3.46
N GLY A 84 15.54 -5.52 4.10
CA GLY A 84 16.26 -4.41 3.49
C GLY A 84 15.49 -3.84 2.30
N GLN A 85 16.03 -3.99 1.12
CA GLN A 85 15.60 -3.37 -0.12
C GLN A 85 15.46 -4.41 -1.22
N ALA A 86 14.54 -4.19 -2.16
CA ALA A 86 14.56 -4.88 -3.45
C ALA A 86 15.78 -4.43 -4.27
N LEU A 87 16.48 -5.36 -4.90
CA LEU A 87 17.60 -5.06 -5.78
C LEU A 87 17.17 -5.20 -7.24
N ILE A 88 17.75 -4.40 -8.12
CA ILE A 88 17.40 -4.40 -9.54
C ILE A 88 18.65 -4.71 -10.35
N LEU A 89 18.55 -5.70 -11.20
CA LEU A 89 19.55 -6.00 -12.22
C LEU A 89 18.96 -5.62 -13.58
N GLY A 90 19.41 -4.51 -14.12
CA GLY A 90 18.85 -3.88 -15.33
C GLY A 90 19.70 -4.11 -16.57
N GLY A 91 19.06 -3.95 -17.75
CA GLY A 91 19.74 -4.03 -19.04
C GLY A 91 20.22 -5.41 -19.45
N LEU A 92 19.60 -6.47 -18.95
CA LEU A 92 19.97 -7.85 -19.26
C LEU A 92 19.68 -8.18 -20.72
N ASN A 93 20.60 -8.91 -21.35
CA ASN A 93 20.45 -9.44 -22.69
C ASN A 93 20.57 -10.98 -22.69
N VAL A 94 19.66 -11.62 -21.95
CA VAL A 94 19.62 -13.08 -21.83
C VAL A 94 18.37 -13.60 -22.54
N PRO A 95 18.50 -14.47 -23.58
CA PRO A 95 17.35 -14.95 -24.34
C PRO A 95 16.29 -15.60 -23.44
N GLY A 96 15.03 -15.19 -23.63
CA GLY A 96 13.89 -15.71 -22.88
C GLY A 96 13.78 -15.23 -21.43
N LYS A 97 14.57 -14.24 -21.03
CA LYS A 97 14.50 -13.60 -19.71
C LYS A 97 14.10 -12.12 -19.84
N PRO A 98 13.45 -11.52 -18.82
CA PRO A 98 13.19 -10.09 -18.77
C PRO A 98 14.47 -9.26 -18.87
N GLN A 99 14.38 -8.05 -19.42
CA GLN A 99 15.49 -7.11 -19.45
C GLN A 99 15.86 -6.56 -18.07
N ASN A 100 14.89 -6.46 -17.19
CA ASN A 100 15.05 -5.96 -15.83
C ASN A 100 14.52 -7.02 -14.85
N ILE A 101 15.35 -7.43 -13.93
CA ILE A 101 15.01 -8.41 -12.89
C ILE A 101 15.04 -7.72 -11.53
N LEU A 102 13.94 -7.86 -10.77
CA LEU A 102 13.87 -7.50 -9.37
C LEU A 102 14.23 -8.72 -8.53
N LEU A 103 15.23 -8.59 -7.67
CA LEU A 103 15.65 -9.60 -6.70
C LEU A 103 15.14 -9.19 -5.32
N ALA A 104 14.54 -10.13 -4.62
CA ALA A 104 14.00 -9.94 -3.27
C ALA A 104 14.41 -11.09 -2.35
N THR A 105 14.76 -10.76 -1.12
CA THR A 105 15.01 -11.75 -0.08
C THR A 105 14.06 -11.54 1.09
N THR A 106 13.52 -12.64 1.63
CA THR A 106 12.53 -12.57 2.71
C THR A 106 13.06 -13.16 3.99
N SER A 107 12.53 -12.73 5.11
CA SER A 107 12.77 -13.32 6.43
C SER A 107 11.68 -12.94 7.42
N PRO A 108 11.33 -13.85 8.33
CA PRO A 108 10.38 -13.56 9.40
C PRO A 108 10.90 -12.51 10.38
N ILE A 109 9.98 -11.74 10.98
CA ILE A 109 10.32 -10.66 11.93
C ILE A 109 10.24 -11.13 13.38
N GLU A 110 9.12 -11.77 13.77
CA GLU A 110 8.80 -12.01 15.18
C GLU A 110 8.91 -13.49 15.61
N SER A 111 8.87 -14.39 14.67
CA SER A 111 8.94 -15.84 14.90
C SER A 111 9.74 -16.51 13.81
N SER A 112 10.23 -17.73 14.03
CA SER A 112 10.85 -18.50 12.95
C SER A 112 9.84 -18.77 11.83
N GLY A 113 10.27 -18.67 10.58
CA GLY A 113 9.41 -18.82 9.42
C GLY A 113 10.18 -18.98 8.12
N PRO A 114 9.48 -19.03 6.97
CA PRO A 114 10.10 -19.23 5.67
C PRO A 114 11.05 -18.06 5.34
N THR A 115 12.14 -18.42 4.71
CA THR A 115 13.12 -17.52 4.13
C THR A 115 13.34 -17.93 2.68
N SER A 116 13.21 -16.99 1.79
CA SER A 116 13.28 -17.24 0.35
C SER A 116 14.07 -16.15 -0.37
N ALA A 117 14.63 -16.53 -1.51
CA ALA A 117 15.10 -15.59 -2.53
C ALA A 117 14.19 -15.69 -3.75
N TYR A 118 13.94 -14.55 -4.37
CA TYR A 118 13.07 -14.42 -5.53
C TYR A 118 13.74 -13.62 -6.63
N ALA A 119 13.38 -13.92 -7.88
CA ALA A 119 13.48 -12.99 -8.97
C ALA A 119 12.10 -12.79 -9.61
N PHE A 120 11.79 -11.54 -9.90
CA PHE A 120 10.60 -11.13 -10.62
C PHE A 120 11.01 -10.33 -11.86
N ASP A 121 10.19 -10.35 -12.87
CA ASP A 121 10.24 -9.33 -13.93
C ASP A 121 9.94 -7.97 -13.29
N ALA A 122 10.91 -7.08 -13.31
CA ALA A 122 10.80 -5.77 -12.66
C ALA A 122 9.80 -4.84 -13.37
N ASP A 123 9.39 -5.16 -14.60
CA ASP A 123 8.47 -4.36 -15.40
C ASP A 123 7.00 -4.80 -15.26
N THR A 124 6.77 -6.08 -14.95
CA THR A 124 5.42 -6.67 -14.89
C THR A 124 5.05 -7.29 -13.54
N GLY A 125 6.05 -7.56 -12.69
CA GLY A 125 5.86 -8.27 -11.42
C GLY A 125 5.75 -9.80 -11.56
N GLY A 126 5.88 -10.34 -12.77
CA GLY A 126 5.84 -11.79 -13.01
C GLY A 126 7.01 -12.51 -12.36
N THR A 127 6.76 -13.67 -11.72
CA THR A 127 7.83 -14.47 -11.08
C THR A 127 8.73 -15.12 -12.13
N VAL A 128 10.03 -14.88 -12.05
CA VAL A 128 11.06 -15.50 -12.88
C VAL A 128 11.57 -16.77 -12.24
N TRP A 129 11.89 -16.72 -10.94
CA TRP A 129 12.21 -17.87 -10.12
C TRP A 129 11.94 -17.60 -8.62
N HIS A 130 11.79 -18.69 -7.87
CA HIS A 130 11.66 -18.71 -6.41
C HIS A 130 12.54 -19.82 -5.85
N LEU A 131 13.41 -19.48 -4.91
CA LEU A 131 14.28 -20.42 -4.21
C LEU A 131 13.99 -20.36 -2.71
N SER A 132 13.50 -21.47 -2.14
CA SER A 132 13.38 -21.58 -0.69
C SER A 132 14.78 -21.81 -0.09
N LEU A 133 15.16 -20.97 0.86
CA LEU A 133 16.40 -21.08 1.63
C LEU A 133 16.17 -21.77 2.99
N GLY A 134 14.96 -22.32 3.19
CA GLY A 134 14.57 -23.02 4.43
C GLY A 134 13.80 -22.12 5.39
N THR A 135 13.99 -22.34 6.67
CA THR A 135 13.40 -21.50 7.73
C THR A 135 14.50 -20.78 8.51
N SER A 136 14.31 -19.52 8.81
CA SER A 136 15.26 -18.76 9.62
C SER A 136 14.69 -18.36 10.98
N ALA A 137 15.59 -18.08 11.92
CA ALA A 137 15.26 -17.42 13.19
C ALA A 137 14.83 -15.97 12.92
N PRO A 138 14.01 -15.36 13.80
CA PRO A 138 13.57 -13.99 13.63
C PRO A 138 14.75 -13.01 13.65
N PHE A 139 14.60 -11.89 12.93
CA PHE A 139 15.59 -10.80 12.83
C PHE A 139 16.98 -11.21 12.32
N SER A 140 17.12 -12.33 11.63
CA SER A 140 18.41 -12.94 11.31
C SER A 140 18.82 -12.81 9.84
N THR A 141 18.35 -11.82 9.11
CA THR A 141 18.72 -11.59 7.73
C THR A 141 19.21 -10.18 7.48
N ALA A 142 20.43 -10.10 6.96
CA ALA A 142 20.94 -8.87 6.36
C ALA A 142 20.24 -8.59 5.02
N ALA A 143 20.17 -7.32 4.63
CA ALA A 143 19.82 -6.97 3.26
C ALA A 143 20.86 -7.55 2.29
N ALA A 144 20.39 -8.12 1.19
CA ALA A 144 21.23 -8.76 0.18
C ALA A 144 22.08 -7.75 -0.62
N VAL A 145 23.07 -8.24 -1.33
CA VAL A 145 23.87 -7.49 -2.30
C VAL A 145 24.05 -8.34 -3.57
N VAL A 146 24.20 -7.67 -4.73
CA VAL A 146 24.46 -8.32 -6.02
C VAL A 146 25.81 -7.85 -6.56
N ASP A 147 26.67 -8.79 -6.93
CA ASP A 147 27.82 -8.49 -7.78
C ASP A 147 27.52 -9.01 -9.21
N PRO A 148 27.35 -8.11 -10.18
CA PRO A 148 27.02 -8.50 -11.56
C PRO A 148 28.18 -9.20 -12.30
N ASN A 149 29.42 -9.15 -11.76
CA ASN A 149 30.62 -9.72 -12.37
C ASN A 149 30.96 -11.13 -11.85
N LEU A 150 30.24 -11.60 -10.84
CA LEU A 150 30.42 -12.93 -10.26
C LEU A 150 29.32 -13.90 -10.73
N GLY A 151 29.67 -15.17 -10.85
CA GLY A 151 28.78 -16.18 -11.43
C GLY A 151 28.59 -16.03 -12.95
N PRO A 152 27.75 -16.88 -13.57
CA PRO A 152 27.44 -16.78 -15.00
C PRO A 152 26.60 -15.56 -15.38
N HIS A 153 25.72 -15.09 -14.47
CA HIS A 153 24.72 -14.06 -14.75
C HIS A 153 24.59 -13.04 -13.61
N GLY A 154 25.65 -12.80 -12.84
CA GLY A 154 25.62 -12.05 -11.58
C GLY A 154 25.34 -12.98 -10.39
N ALA A 155 25.90 -12.62 -9.23
CA ALA A 155 25.71 -13.38 -8.00
C ALA A 155 24.92 -12.53 -6.97
N LEU A 156 23.80 -13.08 -6.51
CA LEU A 156 23.04 -12.57 -5.36
C LEU A 156 23.61 -13.20 -4.08
N PHE A 157 24.10 -12.37 -3.16
CA PHE A 157 24.60 -12.80 -1.86
C PHE A 157 23.57 -12.56 -0.76
N VAL A 158 23.31 -13.58 0.06
CA VAL A 158 22.33 -13.56 1.13
C VAL A 158 22.90 -14.25 2.37
N VAL A 159 22.74 -13.62 3.54
CA VAL A 159 23.03 -14.29 4.83
C VAL A 159 21.71 -14.70 5.48
N ILE A 160 21.61 -15.96 5.86
CA ILE A 160 20.49 -16.48 6.65
C ILE A 160 20.99 -17.18 7.92
N LYS A 161 20.18 -17.18 8.96
CA LYS A 161 20.37 -18.03 10.12
C LYS A 161 19.44 -19.23 10.02
N ASP A 162 19.97 -20.35 9.60
CA ASP A 162 19.25 -21.61 9.49
C ASP A 162 18.71 -22.05 10.85
N SER A 163 17.39 -22.08 11.02
CA SER A 163 16.75 -22.43 12.30
C SER A 163 16.91 -23.91 12.69
N THR A 164 17.25 -24.77 11.74
CA THR A 164 17.45 -26.20 11.99
C THR A 164 18.82 -26.49 12.61
N THR A 165 19.87 -25.85 12.07
CA THR A 165 21.25 -26.00 12.52
C THR A 165 21.66 -24.90 13.50
N ASN A 166 20.87 -23.85 13.62
CA ASN A 166 21.13 -22.63 14.38
C ASN A 166 22.48 -21.97 14.02
N THR A 167 22.83 -22.01 12.73
CA THR A 167 24.07 -21.44 12.18
C THR A 167 23.79 -20.39 11.13
N ASN A 168 24.64 -19.36 11.10
CA ASN A 168 24.61 -18.35 10.03
C ASN A 168 25.31 -18.90 8.79
N LYS A 169 24.67 -18.79 7.62
CA LYS A 169 25.17 -19.24 6.34
C LYS A 169 25.16 -18.08 5.34
N LEU A 170 26.22 -17.97 4.56
CA LEU A 170 26.32 -17.05 3.43
C LEU A 170 26.10 -17.83 2.14
N HIS A 171 25.09 -17.42 1.39
CA HIS A 171 24.70 -18.00 0.09
C HIS A 171 25.19 -17.12 -1.04
N ALA A 172 25.56 -17.74 -2.17
CA ALA A 172 25.79 -17.13 -3.46
C ALA A 172 24.87 -17.79 -4.48
N ILE A 173 23.94 -17.05 -5.04
CA ILE A 173 22.87 -17.53 -5.91
C ILE A 173 23.02 -16.87 -7.28
N ASP A 174 22.96 -17.62 -8.37
CA ASP A 174 22.89 -17.05 -9.72
C ASP A 174 21.64 -16.17 -9.84
N ALA A 175 21.83 -14.90 -10.13
CA ALA A 175 20.77 -13.89 -10.10
C ALA A 175 19.66 -14.14 -11.15
N ILE A 176 19.98 -14.85 -12.25
CA ILE A 176 19.01 -15.13 -13.34
C ILE A 176 18.50 -16.57 -13.30
N ALA A 177 19.34 -17.54 -12.91
CA ALA A 177 18.95 -18.93 -12.85
C ALA A 177 18.27 -19.33 -11.55
N GLY A 178 18.52 -18.61 -10.44
CA GLY A 178 17.98 -18.93 -9.11
C GLY A 178 18.57 -20.18 -8.50
N THR A 179 19.80 -20.54 -8.86
CA THR A 179 20.49 -21.73 -8.36
C THR A 179 21.72 -21.36 -7.54
N GLU A 180 22.03 -22.15 -6.53
CA GLU A 180 23.27 -21.99 -5.76
C GLU A 180 24.49 -22.10 -6.67
N LEU A 181 25.43 -21.19 -6.49
CA LEU A 181 26.71 -21.21 -7.18
C LEU A 181 27.71 -22.17 -6.50
N ALA A 182 28.77 -22.53 -7.20
CA ALA A 182 29.79 -23.46 -6.70
C ALA A 182 30.34 -23.02 -5.34
N GLY A 183 30.46 -23.96 -4.38
CA GLY A 183 30.96 -23.68 -3.03
C GLY A 183 30.04 -22.84 -2.14
N SER A 184 28.77 -22.74 -2.51
CA SER A 184 27.69 -22.10 -1.72
C SER A 184 26.71 -23.17 -1.21
N PRO A 185 26.10 -22.97 -0.01
CA PRO A 185 26.46 -21.95 0.98
C PRO A 185 27.70 -22.27 1.81
N VAL A 186 28.31 -21.26 2.43
CA VAL A 186 29.35 -21.43 3.45
C VAL A 186 28.80 -21.13 4.85
N THR A 187 29.14 -21.96 5.83
CA THR A 187 28.85 -21.66 7.25
C THR A 187 29.80 -20.58 7.75
N ILE A 188 29.25 -19.50 8.31
CA ILE A 188 30.03 -18.39 8.81
C ILE A 188 30.70 -18.78 10.13
N ALA A 189 32.02 -18.62 10.18
CA ALA A 189 32.84 -18.87 11.36
C ALA A 189 33.96 -17.82 11.43
N ALA A 190 34.41 -17.46 12.64
CA ALA A 190 35.49 -16.52 12.82
C ALA A 190 36.14 -16.69 14.21
N THR A 191 37.39 -16.21 14.32
CA THR A 191 38.10 -16.08 15.60
C THR A 191 38.91 -14.79 15.59
N ALA A 192 38.83 -13.97 16.65
CA ALA A 192 39.62 -12.76 16.82
C ALA A 192 39.83 -12.51 18.30
N GLY A 193 41.03 -12.02 18.68
CA GLY A 193 41.37 -11.67 20.08
C GLY A 193 41.20 -12.81 21.10
N GLY A 194 41.25 -14.08 20.64
CA GLY A 194 40.99 -15.25 21.50
C GLY A 194 39.53 -15.61 21.70
N HIS A 195 38.59 -14.86 21.08
CA HIS A 195 37.16 -15.14 21.10
C HIS A 195 36.74 -15.79 19.77
N THR A 196 35.76 -16.71 19.85
CA THR A 196 35.21 -17.44 18.70
C THR A 196 33.79 -16.97 18.44
N PHE A 197 33.47 -16.70 17.17
CA PHE A 197 32.13 -16.36 16.70
C PHE A 197 31.13 -17.44 17.09
N ASN A 198 30.16 -17.09 17.91
CA ASN A 198 29.13 -18.01 18.40
C ASN A 198 27.84 -17.88 17.57
N SER A 199 27.80 -18.57 16.43
CA SER A 199 26.72 -18.47 15.45
C SER A 199 25.31 -18.57 16.06
N PRO A 200 25.01 -19.48 17.04
CA PRO A 200 23.73 -19.52 17.72
C PRO A 200 23.27 -18.22 18.39
N GLN A 201 24.21 -17.40 18.87
CA GLN A 201 23.91 -16.14 19.56
C GLN A 201 23.96 -14.93 18.65
N GLU A 202 24.62 -15.02 17.50
CA GLU A 202 24.86 -13.91 16.61
C GLU A 202 23.78 -13.77 15.52
N ASN A 203 23.45 -12.56 15.20
CA ASN A 203 22.38 -12.21 14.28
C ASN A 203 22.89 -11.23 13.21
N ALA A 204 22.79 -11.62 11.93
CA ALA A 204 23.11 -10.74 10.82
C ALA A 204 21.92 -9.80 10.56
N ARG A 205 22.08 -8.52 10.89
CA ARG A 205 21.00 -7.52 10.83
C ARG A 205 21.25 -6.43 9.81
N SER A 206 22.50 -5.98 9.71
CA SER A 206 22.92 -4.94 8.78
C SER A 206 23.00 -5.45 7.35
N GLY A 207 22.77 -4.55 6.38
CA GLY A 207 22.95 -4.85 4.95
C GLY A 207 24.37 -5.33 4.63
N LEU A 208 24.48 -6.25 3.68
CA LEU A 208 25.75 -6.72 3.18
C LEU A 208 26.48 -5.60 2.40
N LEU A 209 27.80 -5.61 2.45
CA LEU A 209 28.65 -4.73 1.64
C LEU A 209 29.54 -5.60 0.75
N ASP A 210 29.53 -5.33 -0.56
CA ASP A 210 30.50 -5.90 -1.49
C ASP A 210 31.62 -4.90 -1.78
N VAL A 211 32.84 -5.33 -1.59
CA VAL A 211 34.02 -4.59 -2.03
C VAL A 211 34.88 -5.52 -2.88
N ASN A 212 34.81 -5.32 -4.19
CA ASN A 212 35.59 -6.08 -5.18
C ASN A 212 35.42 -7.61 -5.05
N GLY A 213 34.19 -8.08 -4.84
CA GLY A 213 33.85 -9.50 -4.69
C GLY A 213 34.19 -10.08 -3.32
N THR A 214 34.54 -9.25 -2.33
CA THR A 214 34.57 -9.62 -0.92
C THR A 214 33.30 -9.13 -0.25
N ILE A 215 32.51 -10.07 0.23
CA ILE A 215 31.23 -9.79 0.88
C ILE A 215 31.45 -9.66 2.38
N TYR A 216 31.20 -8.46 2.90
CA TYR A 216 31.28 -8.18 4.33
C TYR A 216 29.89 -8.29 4.96
N THR A 217 29.83 -9.03 6.04
CA THR A 217 28.63 -9.23 6.88
C THR A 217 28.90 -8.83 8.31
N SER A 218 27.97 -8.09 8.90
CA SER A 218 28.07 -7.61 10.28
C SER A 218 27.08 -8.32 11.19
N PHE A 219 27.49 -8.52 12.43
CA PHE A 219 26.70 -9.26 13.40
C PHE A 219 26.53 -8.49 14.70
N CYS A 220 25.38 -8.74 15.33
CA CYS A 220 25.04 -8.32 16.66
C CYS A 220 24.40 -9.49 17.43
N HIS A 221 24.22 -9.38 18.73
CA HIS A 221 23.60 -10.44 19.54
C HIS A 221 22.08 -10.52 19.34
N MET A 222 21.49 -11.70 19.46
CA MET A 222 20.04 -11.90 19.29
C MET A 222 19.18 -11.31 20.39
N THR A 223 19.62 -11.43 21.65
CA THR A 223 18.82 -11.12 22.84
C THR A 223 19.46 -10.09 23.76
N ASP A 224 20.60 -9.53 23.35
CA ASP A 224 21.34 -8.51 24.10
C ASP A 224 21.66 -8.92 25.56
N SER A 225 21.99 -10.19 25.78
CA SER A 225 22.21 -10.77 27.09
C SER A 225 23.39 -11.74 27.10
N GLY A 226 24.11 -11.78 28.23
CA GLY A 226 25.29 -12.63 28.41
C GLY A 226 26.55 -11.99 27.85
N THR A 227 27.57 -12.81 27.56
CA THR A 227 28.84 -12.39 26.95
C THR A 227 28.73 -12.55 25.44
N TYR A 228 28.86 -11.46 24.70
CA TYR A 228 28.83 -11.43 23.25
C TYR A 228 29.70 -10.30 22.70
N HIS A 229 29.90 -10.27 21.39
CA HIS A 229 30.75 -9.31 20.70
C HIS A 229 30.13 -8.95 19.34
N GLY A 230 30.40 -7.77 18.83
CA GLY A 230 30.06 -7.39 17.45
C GLY A 230 31.15 -7.86 16.49
N TRP A 231 30.73 -8.36 15.32
CA TRP A 231 31.62 -8.91 14.33
C TRP A 231 31.39 -8.28 12.97
N LEU A 232 32.49 -8.00 12.24
CA LEU A 232 32.51 -7.76 10.80
C LEU A 232 33.40 -8.82 10.16
N ILE A 233 32.82 -9.62 9.26
CA ILE A 233 33.51 -10.76 8.65
C ILE A 233 33.42 -10.65 7.13
N GLY A 234 34.56 -10.73 6.45
CA GLY A 234 34.66 -10.73 5.00
C GLY A 234 34.84 -12.13 4.42
N TYR A 235 34.10 -12.43 3.35
CA TYR A 235 34.27 -13.65 2.55
C TYR A 235 34.45 -13.24 1.08
N LYS A 236 35.61 -13.63 0.51
CA LYS A 236 35.87 -13.49 -0.93
C LYS A 236 35.20 -14.65 -1.67
N TYR A 237 34.37 -14.31 -2.66
CA TYR A 237 33.83 -15.30 -3.58
C TYR A 237 34.69 -15.40 -4.84
N THR A 238 34.98 -16.62 -5.29
CA THR A 238 35.74 -16.88 -6.51
C THR A 238 34.94 -17.81 -7.41
N ASN A 239 34.70 -17.39 -8.65
CA ASN A 239 33.93 -18.15 -9.63
C ASN A 239 34.46 -19.59 -9.79
N GLY A 240 33.55 -20.57 -9.71
CA GLY A 240 33.85 -21.99 -9.83
C GLY A 240 34.57 -22.62 -8.63
N VAL A 241 34.99 -21.85 -7.63
CA VAL A 241 35.68 -22.31 -6.42
C VAL A 241 34.79 -22.15 -5.18
N GLY A 242 34.17 -20.99 -4.99
CA GLY A 242 33.35 -20.70 -3.83
C GLY A 242 33.97 -19.67 -2.90
N PHE A 243 33.56 -19.72 -1.63
CA PHE A 243 33.96 -18.76 -0.61
C PHE A 243 35.27 -19.10 0.08
N SER A 244 36.06 -18.07 0.35
CA SER A 244 37.19 -18.11 1.27
C SER A 244 37.12 -16.92 2.23
N GLN A 245 37.39 -17.13 3.53
CA GLN A 245 37.40 -16.04 4.51
C GLN A 245 38.51 -15.03 4.17
N ASN A 246 38.18 -13.76 4.15
CA ASN A 246 39.06 -12.66 3.77
C ASN A 246 38.99 -11.49 4.75
N GLY A 247 39.22 -11.77 6.02
CA GLY A 247 39.27 -10.79 7.09
C GLY A 247 38.19 -10.97 8.15
N VAL A 248 38.57 -10.65 9.36
CA VAL A 248 37.73 -10.66 10.55
C VAL A 248 38.08 -9.46 11.42
N TRP A 249 37.07 -8.75 11.88
CA TRP A 249 37.18 -7.76 12.92
C TRP A 249 36.12 -8.00 14.00
N CYS A 250 36.51 -7.76 15.23
CA CYS A 250 35.62 -7.87 16.40
C CYS A 250 35.75 -6.59 17.23
N ASP A 251 34.62 -5.98 17.57
CA ASP A 251 34.58 -4.68 18.20
C ASP A 251 35.06 -4.66 19.66
N THR A 252 34.80 -5.77 20.40
CA THR A 252 35.07 -5.86 21.85
C THR A 252 35.82 -7.14 22.25
N CYS A 253 36.68 -7.66 21.38
CA CYS A 253 37.46 -8.88 21.61
C CYS A 253 38.87 -8.64 22.18
N SER A 254 39.18 -7.46 22.74
CA SER A 254 40.52 -7.17 23.25
C SER A 254 40.59 -7.34 24.74
N GLY A 255 41.35 -8.34 25.20
CA GLY A 255 41.62 -8.61 26.64
C GLY A 255 40.53 -9.44 27.34
N THR A 256 40.89 -9.93 28.50
CA THR A 256 39.99 -10.71 29.37
C THR A 256 38.91 -9.82 30.02
N GLY A 257 37.63 -10.20 29.86
CA GLY A 257 36.49 -9.48 30.43
C GLY A 257 35.92 -8.38 29.55
N ALA A 258 36.47 -8.15 28.35
CA ALA A 258 35.79 -7.36 27.35
C ALA A 258 34.49 -8.06 26.92
N ASN A 259 33.44 -7.30 26.74
CA ASN A 259 32.10 -7.82 26.59
C ASN A 259 31.16 -6.79 25.93
N LEU A 260 30.02 -7.28 25.46
CA LEU A 260 29.03 -6.54 24.73
C LEU A 260 29.59 -6.00 23.41
N GLY A 261 28.80 -5.34 22.64
CA GLY A 261 29.13 -4.85 21.31
C GLY A 261 28.03 -5.20 20.35
N GLY A 262 28.19 -4.83 19.14
CA GLY A 262 27.22 -5.19 18.11
C GLY A 262 27.17 -4.17 16.99
N LEU A 263 27.04 -4.65 15.77
CA LEU A 263 26.88 -3.82 14.58
C LEU A 263 25.42 -3.86 14.18
N TRP A 264 24.61 -3.01 14.81
CA TRP A 264 23.15 -3.00 14.67
C TRP A 264 22.68 -2.25 13.41
N SER A 265 23.22 -1.08 13.16
CA SER A 265 23.07 -0.18 12.00
C SER A 265 21.63 0.00 11.44
N GLY A 266 20.60 -0.19 12.27
CA GLY A 266 19.20 0.06 11.89
C GLY A 266 18.73 -0.59 10.58
N GLY A 267 19.31 -1.72 10.19
CA GLY A 267 19.07 -2.37 8.89
C GLY A 267 19.90 -1.80 7.74
N ASP A 268 20.63 -0.71 7.94
CA ASP A 268 21.67 -0.21 7.02
C ASP A 268 22.90 -1.13 7.04
N GLY A 269 23.98 -0.75 6.45
CA GLY A 269 25.20 -1.58 6.40
C GLY A 269 26.46 -0.77 6.64
N PRO A 270 27.61 -1.44 6.65
CA PRO A 270 28.89 -0.76 6.59
C PRO A 270 28.97 0.11 5.34
N ILE A 271 29.68 1.23 5.45
CA ILE A 271 29.94 2.16 4.34
C ILE A 271 31.32 1.89 3.76
N PHE A 272 31.48 2.06 2.45
CA PHE A 272 32.75 2.04 1.76
C PHE A 272 32.94 3.35 1.00
N ASP A 273 33.99 4.11 1.32
CA ASP A 273 34.31 5.41 0.70
C ASP A 273 35.19 5.31 -0.56
N GLY A 274 35.40 4.09 -1.06
CA GLY A 274 36.34 3.80 -2.16
C GLY A 274 37.70 3.33 -1.66
N THR A 275 38.04 3.50 -0.38
CA THR A 275 39.34 3.14 0.21
C THR A 275 39.21 2.35 1.52
N SER A 276 38.31 2.74 2.39
CA SER A 276 38.15 2.19 3.74
C SER A 276 36.70 1.84 4.02
N ILE A 277 36.49 0.89 4.94
CA ILE A 277 35.17 0.50 5.42
C ILE A 277 34.92 1.23 6.73
N PHE A 278 33.71 1.79 6.88
CA PHE A 278 33.25 2.44 8.10
C PHE A 278 32.05 1.71 8.66
N THR A 279 32.02 1.56 9.99
CA THR A 279 30.86 1.03 10.68
C THR A 279 30.73 1.68 12.05
N ALA A 280 29.52 1.64 12.62
CA ALA A 280 29.29 2.08 13.99
C ALA A 280 28.95 0.89 14.86
N THR A 281 29.35 0.95 16.13
CA THR A 281 29.13 -0.10 17.13
C THR A 281 28.10 0.34 18.17
N GLY A 282 27.45 -0.63 18.79
CA GLY A 282 26.55 -0.43 19.92
C GLY A 282 27.26 -0.33 21.27
N ASN A 283 26.49 -0.50 22.34
CA ASN A 283 26.99 -0.57 23.71
C ASN A 283 28.04 -1.69 23.85
N GLY A 284 29.02 -1.50 24.71
CA GLY A 284 30.09 -2.49 24.90
C GLY A 284 31.34 -1.89 25.54
N SER A 285 32.34 -2.73 25.71
CA SER A 285 33.65 -2.36 26.27
C SER A 285 34.33 -1.28 25.43
N ILE A 286 34.90 -0.28 26.10
CA ILE A 286 35.54 0.92 25.49
C ILE A 286 36.99 1.02 25.89
N GLY A 287 37.88 1.33 24.95
CA GLY A 287 39.32 1.48 25.19
C GLY A 287 40.09 0.17 25.28
N ASN A 288 41.41 0.25 25.39
CA ASN A 288 42.32 -0.93 25.40
C ASN A 288 42.11 -1.83 24.13
N GLY A 289 41.85 -1.25 22.97
CA GLY A 289 41.59 -1.98 21.74
C GLY A 289 40.16 -2.48 21.60
N ASN A 290 39.22 -2.04 22.46
CA ASN A 290 37.80 -2.27 22.35
C ASN A 290 37.08 -1.00 21.90
N PHE A 291 36.11 -1.14 21.00
CA PHE A 291 35.47 -0.09 20.26
C PHE A 291 33.94 -0.05 20.45
N GLY A 292 33.45 -0.37 21.66
CA GLY A 292 32.02 -0.14 21.95
C GLY A 292 31.67 1.34 21.81
N MET A 293 30.46 1.66 21.40
CA MET A 293 29.96 3.04 21.20
C MET A 293 30.81 3.91 20.25
N SER A 294 31.42 3.32 19.24
CA SER A 294 32.36 4.02 18.35
C SER A 294 31.94 3.98 16.88
N VAL A 295 32.31 4.99 16.12
CA VAL A 295 32.44 4.88 14.65
C VAL A 295 33.88 4.51 14.37
N VAL A 296 34.11 3.45 13.59
CA VAL A 296 35.45 2.93 13.28
C VAL A 296 35.70 2.95 11.79
N LYS A 297 36.97 3.21 11.43
CA LYS A 297 37.53 3.13 10.08
C LYS A 297 38.41 1.89 9.98
N LEU A 298 38.14 1.01 9.03
CA LEU A 298 38.80 -0.27 8.84
C LEU A 298 39.40 -0.39 7.44
N ASN A 299 40.56 -1.05 7.34
CA ASN A 299 41.17 -1.35 6.06
C ASN A 299 40.57 -2.62 5.46
N PRO A 300 39.97 -2.59 4.25
CA PRO A 300 39.38 -3.77 3.64
C PRO A 300 40.40 -4.86 3.29
N SER A 301 41.69 -4.51 3.11
CA SER A 301 42.76 -5.47 2.86
C SER A 301 43.34 -6.08 4.13
N ASN A 302 43.08 -5.48 5.30
CA ASN A 302 43.48 -5.98 6.61
C ASN A 302 42.44 -5.58 7.67
N LEU A 303 41.31 -6.24 7.65
CA LEU A 303 40.15 -5.90 8.46
C LEU A 303 40.44 -5.89 9.95
N GLY A 304 41.42 -6.64 10.42
CA GLY A 304 41.81 -6.64 11.84
C GLY A 304 42.46 -5.35 12.34
N THR A 305 42.78 -4.38 11.45
CA THR A 305 43.41 -3.11 11.81
C THR A 305 42.39 -1.97 11.76
N VAL A 306 42.16 -1.32 12.90
CA VAL A 306 41.40 -0.06 12.98
C VAL A 306 42.35 1.08 12.60
N GLU A 307 42.04 1.79 11.54
CA GLU A 307 42.83 2.91 11.03
C GLU A 307 42.56 4.21 11.80
N ASP A 308 41.31 4.41 12.19
CA ASP A 308 40.84 5.60 12.93
C ASP A 308 39.51 5.32 13.62
N SER A 309 39.14 6.13 14.61
CA SER A 309 37.87 5.98 15.31
C SER A 309 37.35 7.27 15.93
N PHE A 310 36.04 7.40 16.05
CA PHE A 310 35.34 8.42 16.79
C PHE A 310 34.61 7.79 17.97
N LEU A 311 34.84 8.33 19.16
CA LEU A 311 34.10 8.00 20.39
C LEU A 311 33.26 9.22 20.80
N PRO A 312 31.91 9.11 20.87
CA PRO A 312 31.08 10.26 21.23
C PRO A 312 31.26 10.65 22.71
N PRO A 313 30.98 11.91 23.06
CA PRO A 313 30.90 12.33 24.45
C PRO A 313 29.91 11.48 25.24
N ASN A 314 30.22 11.18 26.52
CA ASN A 314 29.42 10.35 27.40
C ASN A 314 29.21 8.89 26.94
N ALA A 315 30.03 8.36 26.05
CA ALA A 315 29.92 7.02 25.52
C ALA A 315 29.82 5.95 26.63
N VAL A 316 30.63 6.04 27.69
CA VAL A 316 30.59 5.11 28.81
C VAL A 316 29.25 5.13 29.54
N ASN A 317 28.70 6.31 29.82
CA ASN A 317 27.39 6.43 30.48
C ASN A 317 26.26 5.93 29.59
N ASN A 318 26.32 6.25 28.29
CA ASN A 318 25.33 5.80 27.31
C ASN A 318 25.39 4.27 27.13
N SER A 319 26.60 3.70 27.06
CA SER A 319 26.79 2.24 26.97
C SER A 319 26.19 1.53 28.19
N ASN A 320 26.44 2.04 29.40
CA ASN A 320 25.89 1.48 30.65
C ASN A 320 24.37 1.59 30.75
N ALA A 321 23.76 2.51 30.01
CA ALA A 321 22.32 2.74 29.97
C ALA A 321 21.64 2.06 28.76
N ASP A 322 22.33 1.21 28.01
CA ASP A 322 21.86 0.57 26.77
C ASP A 322 21.36 1.58 25.71
N LEU A 323 22.09 2.67 25.56
CA LEU A 323 21.78 3.72 24.60
C LEU A 323 22.78 3.67 23.43
N ASP A 324 22.56 2.75 22.50
CA ASP A 324 23.45 2.54 21.34
C ASP A 324 23.68 3.77 20.49
N LEU A 325 24.89 3.89 19.95
CA LEU A 325 25.26 4.91 18.98
C LEU A 325 24.62 4.66 17.61
N ASN A 326 24.58 3.41 17.17
CA ASN A 326 24.25 3.01 15.80
C ASN A 326 22.78 2.65 15.57
N GLY A 327 21.86 3.37 16.21
CA GLY A 327 20.43 3.13 16.06
C GLY A 327 19.89 3.33 14.64
N GLY A 328 20.36 4.33 13.91
CA GLY A 328 19.82 4.77 12.63
C GLY A 328 20.76 4.67 11.42
N GLY A 329 21.92 4.02 11.52
CA GLY A 329 22.89 3.92 10.41
C GLY A 329 23.69 5.20 10.15
N MET A 330 24.48 5.18 9.08
CA MET A 330 25.32 6.29 8.64
C MET A 330 25.17 6.52 7.13
N VAL A 331 25.49 7.73 6.66
CA VAL A 331 25.55 8.05 5.23
C VAL A 331 26.83 8.85 4.92
N LEU A 332 27.51 8.49 3.84
CA LEU A 332 28.56 9.31 3.25
C LEU A 332 27.90 10.43 2.45
N MET A 333 28.13 11.67 2.82
CA MET A 333 27.51 12.81 2.15
C MET A 333 28.21 13.11 0.82
N PRO A 334 27.53 12.99 -0.32
CA PRO A 334 28.14 13.30 -1.62
C PRO A 334 28.52 14.78 -1.73
N GLY A 335 29.57 15.07 -2.51
CA GLY A 335 30.03 16.45 -2.75
C GLY A 335 30.68 17.16 -1.57
N THR A 336 30.83 16.52 -0.40
CA THR A 336 31.37 17.18 0.81
C THR A 336 32.83 16.89 1.11
N GLY A 337 33.53 16.12 0.26
CA GLY A 337 34.93 15.74 0.48
C GLY A 337 35.10 14.77 1.67
N GLY A 338 34.21 13.80 1.81
CA GLY A 338 34.32 12.74 2.80
C GLY A 338 33.68 13.04 4.16
N LYS A 339 32.61 13.81 4.20
CA LYS A 339 31.83 13.96 5.45
C LYS A 339 30.84 12.83 5.61
N PHE A 340 30.74 12.30 6.83
CA PHE A 340 29.70 11.37 7.25
C PHE A 340 28.63 12.06 8.07
N PHE A 341 27.39 11.68 7.84
CA PHE A 341 26.30 12.01 8.73
C PHE A 341 25.83 10.74 9.42
N GLN A 342 26.17 10.64 10.72
CA GLN A 342 25.71 9.55 11.57
C GLN A 342 24.25 9.82 11.95
N GLY A 343 23.36 8.88 11.63
CA GLY A 343 21.94 8.93 11.95
C GLY A 343 21.64 8.88 13.43
N PRO A 344 20.38 9.02 13.86
CA PRO A 344 20.06 9.17 15.27
C PRO A 344 20.48 7.94 16.08
N SER A 345 21.21 8.21 17.16
CA SER A 345 21.47 7.23 18.20
C SER A 345 20.21 6.92 19.01
N LYS A 346 20.21 5.88 19.84
CA LYS A 346 19.12 5.61 20.81
C LYS A 346 18.87 6.80 21.76
N TYR A 347 19.87 7.66 21.98
CA TYR A 347 19.77 8.88 22.80
C TYR A 347 19.48 10.15 21.98
N GLY A 348 19.12 10.01 20.71
CA GLY A 348 18.65 11.10 19.85
C GLY A 348 19.72 12.06 19.34
N SER A 349 21.00 11.74 19.46
CA SER A 349 22.08 12.57 18.91
C SER A 349 22.41 12.20 17.46
N LEU A 350 22.75 13.21 16.68
CA LEU A 350 23.25 13.14 15.30
C LEU A 350 24.67 13.74 15.28
N TYR A 351 25.54 13.19 14.46
CA TYR A 351 26.93 13.64 14.37
C TYR A 351 27.32 13.87 12.89
N LEU A 352 27.92 15.02 12.62
CA LEU A 352 28.67 15.25 11.40
C LEU A 352 30.15 14.93 11.66
N LEU A 353 30.71 13.97 10.93
CA LEU A 353 32.08 13.47 11.10
C LEU A 353 32.91 13.70 9.85
N ASP A 354 34.24 13.72 10.00
CA ASP A 354 35.19 13.76 8.92
C ASP A 354 35.85 12.39 8.72
N SER A 355 35.61 11.73 7.57
CA SER A 355 36.16 10.38 7.29
C SER A 355 37.69 10.35 7.25
N THR A 356 38.33 11.51 7.03
CA THR A 356 39.78 11.61 6.98
C THR A 356 40.43 11.75 8.35
N ASN A 357 39.66 12.10 9.39
CA ASN A 357 40.17 12.27 10.76
C ASN A 357 39.03 12.14 11.79
N LEU A 358 38.61 10.92 12.08
CA LEU A 358 37.58 10.63 13.08
C LEU A 358 38.04 10.98 14.50
N ALA A 359 39.34 10.78 14.81
CA ALA A 359 39.89 11.06 16.13
C ALA A 359 39.81 12.54 16.52
N LYS A 360 39.63 13.45 15.56
CA LYS A 360 39.37 14.87 15.82
C LYS A 360 38.05 15.11 16.56
N GLY A 361 37.14 14.16 16.53
CA GLY A 361 35.80 14.27 17.07
C GLY A 361 34.77 14.78 16.06
N ALA A 362 33.53 14.93 16.52
CA ALA A 362 32.47 15.45 15.66
C ALA A 362 32.72 16.90 15.27
N LEU A 363 32.55 17.20 13.98
CA LEU A 363 32.56 18.58 13.48
C LEU A 363 31.34 19.33 14.00
N GLN A 364 30.21 18.61 14.13
CA GLN A 364 28.98 19.17 14.63
C GLN A 364 28.13 18.07 15.28
N THR A 365 27.38 18.44 16.33
CA THR A 365 26.45 17.55 17.04
C THR A 365 25.09 18.20 17.10
N PHE A 366 24.03 17.42 16.86
CA PHE A 366 22.63 17.87 16.85
C PHE A 366 21.79 16.96 17.74
N SER A 367 20.58 17.44 18.09
CA SER A 367 19.52 16.62 18.63
C SER A 367 18.48 16.31 17.56
N ALA A 368 18.14 15.05 17.38
CA ALA A 368 17.04 14.62 16.52
C ALA A 368 15.67 14.74 17.21
N ASN A 369 15.64 15.07 18.50
CA ASN A 369 14.45 15.10 19.37
C ASN A 369 13.64 13.79 19.41
N ALA A 370 14.17 12.71 18.86
CA ALA A 370 13.57 11.38 18.87
C ALA A 370 14.68 10.33 18.70
N ALA A 371 14.50 9.19 19.37
CA ALA A 371 15.42 8.06 19.28
C ALA A 371 15.05 7.17 18.10
N ILE A 372 16.02 6.42 17.61
CA ILE A 372 15.94 5.35 16.60
C ILE A 372 15.01 5.67 15.40
N GLY A 373 15.55 5.71 14.23
CA GLY A 373 14.86 5.91 12.96
C GLY A 373 15.40 4.97 11.90
N PHE A 374 14.90 5.14 10.70
CA PHE A 374 15.51 4.59 9.50
C PHE A 374 16.82 5.31 9.19
N SER A 375 17.62 4.74 8.27
CA SER A 375 18.89 5.35 7.84
C SER A 375 18.68 6.77 7.32
N PRO A 376 19.64 7.68 7.56
CA PRO A 376 19.64 8.99 6.94
C PRO A 376 19.81 8.86 5.43
N THR A 377 19.46 9.92 4.71
CA THR A 377 19.68 10.06 3.26
C THR A 377 20.48 11.34 3.03
N ALA A 378 21.34 11.37 2.04
CA ALA A 378 22.10 12.58 1.70
C ALA A 378 22.07 12.84 0.19
N TRP A 379 22.07 14.11 -0.21
CA TRP A 379 21.97 14.48 -1.61
C TRP A 379 22.83 15.70 -1.94
N ASP A 380 23.52 15.61 -3.07
CA ASP A 380 24.21 16.73 -3.71
C ASP A 380 23.42 17.16 -4.96
N SER A 381 22.90 18.38 -4.93
CA SER A 381 22.18 18.97 -6.06
C SER A 381 23.10 19.55 -7.13
N GLY A 382 24.42 19.45 -6.97
CA GLY A 382 25.44 20.16 -7.76
C GLY A 382 25.65 21.62 -7.32
N THR A 383 24.73 22.22 -6.59
CA THR A 383 24.81 23.60 -6.07
C THR A 383 24.68 23.67 -4.55
N ALA A 384 24.09 22.68 -3.91
CA ALA A 384 23.88 22.59 -2.46
C ALA A 384 23.86 21.12 -2.04
N GLN A 385 24.34 20.83 -0.83
CA GLN A 385 24.34 19.51 -0.23
C GLN A 385 23.37 19.46 0.95
N PHE A 386 22.66 18.34 1.08
CA PHE A 386 21.64 18.13 2.09
C PHE A 386 21.78 16.78 2.77
N ALA A 387 21.37 16.71 4.02
CA ALA A 387 21.10 15.45 4.72
C ALA A 387 19.67 15.45 5.24
N TYR A 388 19.06 14.26 5.28
CA TYR A 388 17.69 14.08 5.72
C TYR A 388 17.61 13.00 6.78
N VAL A 389 16.81 13.25 7.81
CA VAL A 389 16.53 12.30 8.89
C VAL A 389 15.04 12.29 9.17
N TRP A 390 14.46 11.12 9.25
CA TRP A 390 13.04 10.97 9.60
C TRP A 390 12.88 10.03 10.80
N PRO A 391 13.03 10.53 12.03
CA PRO A 391 12.94 9.73 13.24
C PRO A 391 11.53 9.18 13.45
N SER A 392 11.41 8.05 14.13
CA SER A 392 10.13 7.42 14.44
C SER A 392 9.24 8.38 15.25
N GLY A 393 7.98 8.55 14.81
CA GLY A 393 7.01 9.44 15.45
C GLY A 393 7.31 10.94 15.36
N SER A 394 8.30 11.33 14.54
CA SER A 394 8.70 12.74 14.36
C SER A 394 8.52 13.19 12.90
N THR A 395 8.66 14.50 12.67
CA THR A 395 8.70 15.08 11.32
C THR A 395 9.99 14.71 10.58
N LEU A 396 9.96 14.76 9.24
CA LEU A 396 11.16 14.64 8.42
C LEU A 396 11.95 15.96 8.51
N HIS A 397 13.24 15.85 8.86
CA HIS A 397 14.16 16.97 9.04
C HIS A 397 15.15 17.01 7.90
N GLN A 398 15.30 18.18 7.27
CA GLN A 398 16.30 18.48 6.26
C GLN A 398 17.38 19.35 6.87
N TYR A 399 18.65 18.99 6.67
CA TYR A 399 19.83 19.74 7.10
C TYR A 399 20.58 20.27 5.89
N CYS A 400 20.81 21.58 5.85
CA CYS A 400 21.45 22.27 4.74
C CYS A 400 22.96 22.40 5.02
N TYR A 401 23.81 21.71 4.26
CA TYR A 401 25.25 21.77 4.42
C TYR A 401 25.83 23.01 3.72
N SER A 402 26.77 23.66 4.38
CA SER A 402 27.50 24.82 3.85
C SER A 402 28.96 24.43 3.57
N PRO A 403 29.37 24.28 2.32
CA PRO A 403 30.79 24.01 1.97
C PRO A 403 31.76 25.05 2.50
N ALA A 404 31.33 26.32 2.60
CA ALA A 404 32.18 27.42 3.08
C ALA A 404 32.55 27.29 4.56
N SER A 405 31.69 26.71 5.40
CA SER A 405 31.95 26.48 6.81
C SER A 405 32.34 25.01 7.12
N GLY A 406 32.09 24.08 6.20
CA GLY A 406 32.27 22.66 6.40
C GLY A 406 31.25 22.05 7.37
N ASN A 407 30.14 22.73 7.62
CA ASN A 407 29.11 22.37 8.61
C ASN A 407 27.70 22.58 8.06
N PHE A 408 26.69 22.00 8.75
CA PHE A 408 25.31 22.36 8.51
C PHE A 408 24.99 23.76 9.00
N SER A 409 24.22 24.51 8.24
CA SER A 409 23.84 25.88 8.55
C SER A 409 22.93 25.93 9.78
N GLY A 410 23.23 26.84 10.74
CA GLY A 410 22.35 27.16 11.85
C GLY A 410 22.23 26.12 12.99
N GLY A 411 22.89 24.96 12.89
CA GLY A 411 22.88 23.94 13.97
C GLY A 411 21.53 23.27 14.22
N ALA A 412 20.56 23.43 13.30
CA ALA A 412 19.22 22.85 13.34
C ALA A 412 18.78 22.45 11.91
N ALA A 413 17.66 21.77 11.78
CA ALA A 413 17.04 21.52 10.49
C ALA A 413 16.69 22.83 9.80
N CYS A 414 17.06 22.97 8.51
CA CYS A 414 16.71 24.14 7.70
C CYS A 414 15.24 24.08 7.22
N HIS A 415 14.71 22.86 7.04
CA HIS A 415 13.32 22.61 6.70
C HIS A 415 12.79 21.38 7.45
N THR A 416 11.48 21.34 7.69
CA THR A 416 10.79 20.18 8.28
C THR A 416 9.49 19.92 7.54
N SER A 417 9.10 18.65 7.40
CA SER A 417 7.81 18.28 6.80
C SER A 417 6.63 18.64 7.70
N SER A 418 5.44 18.66 7.11
CA SER A 418 4.17 18.87 7.83
C SER A 418 3.61 17.58 8.44
N PHE A 419 4.16 16.40 8.11
CA PHE A 419 3.70 15.09 8.58
C PHE A 419 4.72 14.45 9.53
N SER A 420 4.26 13.58 10.43
CA SER A 420 5.07 12.96 11.49
C SER A 420 4.72 11.48 11.64
N SER A 421 5.49 10.59 11.04
CA SER A 421 5.31 9.13 11.21
C SER A 421 6.64 8.40 11.43
N GLY A 422 7.73 8.98 10.97
CA GLY A 422 8.97 8.25 10.74
C GLY A 422 8.86 7.33 9.53
N GLY A 423 9.97 7.05 8.86
CA GLY A 423 9.96 6.19 7.70
C GLY A 423 11.28 6.18 6.94
N THR A 424 11.27 5.47 5.82
CA THR A 424 12.41 5.36 4.89
C THR A 424 12.36 6.45 3.83
N MET A 425 13.52 6.79 3.29
CA MET A 425 13.66 7.83 2.28
C MET A 425 14.59 7.36 1.16
N ALA A 426 14.38 7.93 -0.03
CA ALA A 426 15.25 7.74 -1.19
C ALA A 426 15.13 8.95 -2.11
N ILE A 427 16.15 9.23 -2.92
CA ILE A 427 16.10 10.31 -3.88
C ILE A 427 16.34 9.78 -5.29
N SER A 428 15.49 10.15 -6.23
CA SER A 428 15.71 9.95 -7.65
C SER A 428 16.12 11.25 -8.31
N SER A 429 17.09 11.23 -9.21
CA SER A 429 17.48 12.36 -10.04
C SER A 429 18.13 11.90 -11.34
N ASP A 430 18.27 12.79 -12.30
CA ASP A 430 19.19 12.55 -13.41
C ASP A 430 20.66 12.74 -12.96
N PRO A 431 21.66 12.38 -13.79
CA PRO A 431 23.07 12.48 -13.42
C PRO A 431 23.56 13.90 -13.13
N THR A 432 22.81 14.93 -13.49
CA THR A 432 23.13 16.33 -13.21
C THR A 432 22.52 16.84 -11.90
N GLY A 433 21.74 16.01 -11.19
CA GLY A 433 20.96 16.38 -10.02
C GLY A 433 19.66 17.10 -10.36
N ALA A 434 19.33 17.28 -11.65
CA ALA A 434 18.04 17.85 -12.05
C ALA A 434 16.90 16.81 -11.95
N ASN A 435 15.66 17.29 -12.01
CA ASN A 435 14.47 16.48 -11.88
C ASN A 435 14.38 15.66 -10.58
N ALA A 436 15.10 16.08 -9.55
CA ALA A 436 15.20 15.34 -8.31
C ALA A 436 13.86 15.30 -7.56
N ILE A 437 13.55 14.11 -7.02
CA ILE A 437 12.39 13.85 -6.17
C ILE A 437 12.88 13.13 -4.91
N LEU A 438 12.54 13.66 -3.73
CA LEU A 438 12.67 12.95 -2.48
C LEU A 438 11.41 12.09 -2.27
N TRP A 439 11.59 10.80 -2.26
CA TRP A 439 10.57 9.81 -1.92
C TRP A 439 10.65 9.52 -0.43
N ALA A 440 9.57 9.82 0.30
CA ALA A 440 9.49 9.58 1.74
C ALA A 440 8.33 8.63 2.02
N PHE A 441 8.62 7.46 2.59
CA PHE A 441 7.64 6.42 2.84
C PHE A 441 7.53 6.11 4.33
N GLY A 442 6.40 6.47 4.92
CA GLY A 442 6.13 6.25 6.33
C GLY A 442 4.63 6.28 6.64
N GLY A 443 4.24 5.73 7.79
CA GLY A 443 2.83 5.56 8.09
C GLY A 443 2.14 4.69 7.04
N LYS A 444 1.22 5.26 6.29
CA LYS A 444 0.54 4.62 5.14
C LYS A 444 0.59 5.51 3.90
N THR A 445 1.64 6.29 3.76
CA THR A 445 1.77 7.24 2.65
C THR A 445 3.16 7.20 2.07
N LEU A 446 3.24 7.07 0.75
CA LEU A 446 4.43 7.35 -0.04
C LEU A 446 4.30 8.77 -0.59
N HIS A 447 5.25 9.64 -0.23
CA HIS A 447 5.31 11.05 -0.65
C HIS A 447 6.38 11.21 -1.73
N ALA A 448 6.10 12.03 -2.75
CA ALA A 448 7.06 12.54 -3.73
C ALA A 448 7.22 14.04 -3.50
N MET A 449 8.39 14.47 -3.05
CA MET A 449 8.63 15.81 -2.49
C MET A 449 9.76 16.54 -3.19
N ASN A 450 9.81 17.86 -3.00
CA ASN A 450 10.96 18.65 -3.40
C ASN A 450 12.15 18.38 -2.45
N PRO A 451 13.26 17.79 -2.92
CA PRO A 451 14.40 17.51 -2.06
C PRO A 451 15.12 18.79 -1.60
N ALA A 452 15.00 19.91 -2.30
CA ALA A 452 15.59 21.19 -1.87
C ALA A 452 14.77 21.88 -0.76
N ASN A 453 13.51 21.48 -0.54
CA ASN A 453 12.63 22.07 0.48
C ASN A 453 11.52 21.10 0.89
N VAL A 454 11.73 20.32 1.93
CA VAL A 454 10.76 19.33 2.45
C VAL A 454 9.56 19.97 3.18
N SER A 455 9.51 21.28 3.36
CA SER A 455 8.33 21.97 3.88
C SER A 455 7.36 22.40 2.78
N ALA A 456 7.72 22.24 1.51
CA ALA A 456 6.81 22.48 0.38
C ALA A 456 5.77 21.36 0.28
N ALA A 457 4.67 21.65 -0.43
CA ALA A 457 3.67 20.62 -0.74
C ALA A 457 4.26 19.51 -1.60
N ASP A 458 3.75 18.29 -1.41
CA ASP A 458 4.10 17.15 -2.24
C ASP A 458 3.85 17.42 -3.72
N PHE A 459 4.72 16.94 -4.59
CA PHE A 459 4.42 16.83 -6.02
C PHE A 459 3.30 15.82 -6.26
N TRP A 460 3.36 14.73 -5.53
CA TRP A 460 2.40 13.63 -5.52
C TRP A 460 2.49 12.86 -4.18
N ASN A 461 1.40 12.21 -3.77
CA ASN A 461 1.42 11.18 -2.74
C ASN A 461 0.38 10.10 -2.99
N SER A 462 0.57 8.93 -2.39
CA SER A 462 -0.26 7.75 -2.61
C SER A 462 -1.70 7.84 -2.08
N ASN A 463 -2.09 8.95 -1.45
CA ASN A 463 -3.45 9.20 -0.98
C ASN A 463 -4.24 10.14 -1.92
N MET A 464 -3.59 10.69 -2.96
CA MET A 464 -4.27 11.56 -3.93
C MET A 464 -5.30 10.80 -4.77
N ASN A 465 -5.08 9.50 -5.00
CA ASN A 465 -6.01 8.63 -5.71
C ASN A 465 -6.26 7.35 -4.89
N THR A 466 -7.49 6.90 -4.81
CA THR A 466 -7.86 5.69 -4.03
C THR A 466 -7.17 4.43 -4.54
N GLY A 467 -6.90 4.34 -5.86
CA GLY A 467 -6.19 3.23 -6.48
C GLY A 467 -4.71 3.12 -6.10
N ASP A 468 -4.11 4.21 -5.63
CA ASP A 468 -2.69 4.31 -5.31
C ASP A 468 -2.37 4.04 -3.83
N ALA A 469 -3.37 3.71 -3.02
CA ALA A 469 -3.21 3.45 -1.58
C ALA A 469 -2.16 2.37 -1.29
N ILE A 470 -1.37 2.58 -0.23
CA ILE A 470 -0.29 1.70 0.23
C ILE A 470 -0.42 1.38 1.72
N GLY A 471 0.07 0.21 2.14
CA GLY A 471 0.25 -0.15 3.55
C GLY A 471 1.45 0.56 4.19
N SER A 472 1.70 0.34 5.47
CA SER A 472 2.89 0.88 6.14
C SER A 472 4.16 0.12 5.73
N PRO A 473 5.33 0.77 5.70
CA PRO A 473 6.60 0.07 5.58
C PRO A 473 6.80 -0.86 6.80
N GLY A 474 7.39 -2.01 6.56
CA GLY A 474 7.85 -2.88 7.64
C GLY A 474 9.16 -2.38 8.25
N LEU A 475 9.54 -2.98 9.38
CA LEU A 475 10.80 -2.68 10.04
C LEU A 475 11.98 -3.02 9.11
N TYR A 476 12.91 -2.08 8.95
CA TYR A 476 14.10 -2.21 8.08
C TYR A 476 13.78 -2.48 6.59
N GLN A 477 12.66 -1.96 6.10
CA GLN A 477 12.28 -2.00 4.70
C GLN A 477 12.58 -0.64 4.04
N TYR A 478 13.29 -0.67 2.91
CA TYR A 478 13.78 0.53 2.22
C TYR A 478 13.28 0.59 0.78
N LEU A 479 13.13 1.80 0.27
CA LEU A 479 12.75 2.05 -1.13
C LEU A 479 13.88 1.69 -2.09
N ALA A 480 13.52 1.15 -3.25
CA ALA A 480 14.42 1.08 -4.42
C ALA A 480 13.81 1.87 -5.57
N ILE A 481 14.66 2.53 -6.36
CA ILE A 481 14.21 3.32 -7.51
C ILE A 481 15.06 2.97 -8.72
N ALA A 482 14.44 2.54 -9.80
CA ALA A 482 15.12 2.26 -11.05
C ALA A 482 14.14 2.25 -12.22
N ASN A 483 14.61 2.71 -13.39
CA ASN A 483 13.93 2.51 -14.67
C ASN A 483 12.47 3.01 -14.67
N GLY A 484 12.24 4.21 -14.14
CA GLY A 484 10.92 4.83 -14.07
C GLY A 484 9.97 4.25 -13.00
N LYS A 485 10.50 3.50 -12.04
CA LYS A 485 9.69 2.84 -11.00
C LYS A 485 10.24 3.05 -9.60
N VAL A 486 9.33 3.15 -8.64
CA VAL A 486 9.58 3.14 -7.20
C VAL A 486 9.03 1.86 -6.62
N TYR A 487 9.89 1.06 -6.04
CA TYR A 487 9.57 -0.23 -5.38
C TYR A 487 9.47 0.02 -3.88
N ALA A 488 8.25 0.04 -3.37
CA ALA A 488 7.93 0.36 -1.98
C ALA A 488 7.48 -0.90 -1.22
N PRO A 489 8.31 -1.45 -0.32
CA PRO A 489 7.95 -2.66 0.41
C PRO A 489 6.97 -2.36 1.56
N THR A 490 5.97 -3.22 1.72
CA THR A 490 4.98 -3.14 2.79
C THR A 490 4.74 -4.53 3.39
N GLY A 491 5.35 -4.82 4.54
CA GLY A 491 5.24 -6.17 5.11
C GLY A 491 5.70 -7.25 4.12
N ASN A 492 4.78 -8.13 3.72
CA ASN A 492 5.01 -9.24 2.80
C ASN A 492 4.71 -8.87 1.32
N SER A 493 4.81 -7.60 0.95
CA SER A 493 4.54 -7.17 -0.41
C SER A 493 5.51 -6.09 -0.86
N ILE A 494 5.68 -5.95 -2.17
CA ILE A 494 6.34 -4.81 -2.80
C ILE A 494 5.30 -4.15 -3.70
N VAL A 495 4.93 -2.92 -3.39
CA VAL A 495 4.05 -2.11 -4.23
C VAL A 495 4.91 -1.29 -5.18
N VAL A 496 4.63 -1.36 -6.47
CA VAL A 496 5.42 -0.69 -7.51
C VAL A 496 4.64 0.48 -8.06
N TYR A 497 5.27 1.65 -8.01
CA TYR A 497 4.75 2.91 -8.56
C TYR A 497 5.61 3.38 -9.73
N GLY A 498 5.01 4.15 -10.62
CA GLY A 498 5.70 4.76 -11.75
C GLY A 498 4.71 5.44 -12.69
N THR A 499 5.23 5.95 -13.80
CA THR A 499 4.38 6.42 -14.89
C THR A 499 3.87 5.20 -15.65
N PRO A 500 2.55 5.02 -15.77
CA PRO A 500 2.02 3.94 -16.61
C PRO A 500 2.61 4.05 -18.02
N ALA A 501 3.13 2.96 -18.54
CA ALA A 501 3.70 2.93 -19.89
C ALA A 501 2.61 3.28 -20.92
N ASN A 502 2.61 4.49 -21.48
CA ASN A 502 1.70 4.97 -22.50
C ASN A 502 0.27 4.44 -22.35
N CYS A 503 -0.32 4.59 -21.14
CA CYS A 503 -1.71 4.28 -20.92
C CYS A 503 -2.56 5.15 -21.86
N THR A 504 -3.13 4.56 -22.86
CA THR A 504 -4.19 5.22 -23.60
C THR A 504 -5.46 5.25 -22.75
N THR A 505 -6.20 6.34 -22.81
CA THR A 505 -7.57 6.36 -22.30
C THR A 505 -8.32 5.14 -22.85
N PRO A 506 -9.18 4.48 -22.05
CA PRO A 506 -9.94 3.35 -22.55
C PRO A 506 -10.78 3.73 -23.76
N SER A 507 -11.07 2.78 -24.63
CA SER A 507 -12.14 2.97 -25.62
C SER A 507 -13.48 3.17 -24.92
N ALA A 508 -14.42 3.86 -25.55
CA ALA A 508 -15.79 3.92 -25.04
C ALA A 508 -16.33 2.48 -24.81
N PRO A 509 -17.06 2.22 -23.70
CA PRO A 509 -17.80 0.96 -23.55
C PRO A 509 -18.80 0.81 -24.70
N GLY A 510 -18.85 -0.38 -25.30
CA GLY A 510 -19.71 -0.62 -26.46
C GLY A 510 -21.04 -1.26 -26.08
N ALA A 511 -22.04 -1.12 -27.00
CA ALA A 511 -23.30 -1.85 -26.93
C ALA A 511 -23.99 -1.84 -25.54
N LEU A 512 -23.99 -0.68 -24.87
CA LEU A 512 -24.73 -0.54 -23.61
C LEU A 512 -26.19 -0.86 -23.85
N GLY A 513 -26.72 -1.83 -23.10
CA GLY A 513 -28.12 -2.21 -23.04
C GLY A 513 -28.66 -1.96 -21.62
N ALA A 514 -29.93 -1.57 -21.54
CA ALA A 514 -30.68 -1.42 -20.29
C ALA A 514 -31.99 -2.23 -20.36
N THR A 515 -32.28 -3.06 -19.38
CA THR A 515 -33.47 -3.90 -19.32
C THR A 515 -34.14 -3.75 -17.98
N ALA A 516 -35.40 -3.28 -17.96
CA ALA A 516 -36.20 -3.23 -16.75
C ALA A 516 -36.64 -4.66 -16.36
N ILE A 517 -36.24 -5.09 -15.17
CA ILE A 517 -36.53 -6.40 -14.60
C ILE A 517 -37.79 -6.32 -13.73
N SER A 518 -37.97 -5.21 -13.04
CA SER A 518 -39.13 -4.94 -12.19
C SER A 518 -39.41 -3.45 -12.12
N SER A 519 -40.44 -3.07 -11.38
CA SER A 519 -40.75 -1.66 -11.07
C SER A 519 -39.67 -0.94 -10.26
N SER A 520 -38.71 -1.70 -9.67
CA SER A 520 -37.64 -1.20 -8.80
C SER A 520 -36.26 -1.64 -9.23
N GLN A 521 -36.08 -2.26 -10.43
CA GLN A 521 -34.78 -2.73 -10.89
C GLN A 521 -34.61 -2.62 -12.41
N ILE A 522 -33.50 -2.05 -12.82
CA ILE A 522 -33.00 -2.07 -14.20
C ILE A 522 -31.62 -2.70 -14.22
N ASN A 523 -31.41 -3.70 -15.08
CA ASN A 523 -30.11 -4.30 -15.32
C ASN A 523 -29.46 -3.69 -16.57
N LEU A 524 -28.18 -3.37 -16.42
CA LEU A 524 -27.31 -2.87 -17.47
C LEU A 524 -26.30 -3.93 -17.88
N SER A 525 -25.94 -3.92 -19.15
CA SER A 525 -24.82 -4.70 -19.70
C SER A 525 -24.14 -3.94 -20.81
N TRP A 526 -22.83 -4.08 -20.95
CA TRP A 526 -22.04 -3.41 -22.00
C TRP A 526 -20.87 -4.27 -22.48
N THR A 527 -20.30 -3.92 -23.60
CA THR A 527 -19.05 -4.51 -24.09
C THR A 527 -17.87 -3.82 -23.42
N ALA A 528 -16.90 -4.60 -22.92
CA ALA A 528 -15.72 -4.09 -22.25
C ALA A 528 -14.95 -3.10 -23.10
N SER A 529 -14.48 -2.03 -22.44
CA SER A 529 -13.51 -1.11 -23.01
C SER A 529 -12.15 -1.80 -23.22
N THR A 530 -11.38 -1.32 -24.18
CA THR A 530 -10.01 -1.76 -24.44
C THR A 530 -9.04 -0.61 -24.19
N SER A 531 -7.85 -0.93 -23.64
CA SER A 531 -6.75 0.00 -23.42
C SER A 531 -5.44 -0.78 -23.44
N SER A 532 -4.32 -0.06 -23.61
CA SER A 532 -2.98 -0.62 -23.43
C SER A 532 -2.68 -0.96 -21.97
N CYS A 533 -3.47 -0.45 -21.01
CA CYS A 533 -3.34 -0.75 -19.57
C CYS A 533 -4.47 -1.62 -19.06
N ALA A 534 -4.11 -2.53 -18.17
CA ALA A 534 -5.06 -3.36 -17.41
C ALA A 534 -5.77 -2.53 -16.31
N GLY A 535 -6.80 -3.12 -15.68
CA GLY A 535 -7.46 -2.50 -14.51
C GLY A 535 -8.50 -1.45 -14.89
N ILE A 536 -9.25 -1.63 -15.98
CA ILE A 536 -10.37 -0.74 -16.33
C ILE A 536 -11.50 -0.94 -15.32
N THR A 537 -11.95 0.14 -14.70
CA THR A 537 -13.20 0.25 -13.93
C THR A 537 -14.23 1.05 -14.73
N TYR A 538 -15.46 1.10 -14.27
CA TYR A 538 -16.51 1.81 -14.97
C TYR A 538 -17.25 2.77 -14.06
N ASP A 539 -17.57 3.96 -14.60
CA ASP A 539 -18.48 4.91 -13.96
C ASP A 539 -19.82 4.79 -14.67
N VAL A 540 -20.89 4.63 -13.91
CA VAL A 540 -22.25 4.48 -14.42
C VAL A 540 -23.06 5.70 -14.06
N PHE A 541 -23.68 6.29 -15.06
CA PHE A 541 -24.46 7.53 -14.96
C PHE A 541 -25.92 7.28 -15.32
N ARG A 542 -26.83 7.96 -14.62
CA ARG A 542 -28.27 7.84 -14.82
C ARG A 542 -28.95 9.21 -14.85
N SER A 543 -29.92 9.38 -15.72
CA SER A 543 -30.81 10.54 -15.75
C SER A 543 -32.24 10.14 -16.18
N THR A 544 -33.21 10.95 -15.83
CA THR A 544 -34.56 10.89 -16.40
C THR A 544 -34.69 11.74 -17.67
N THR A 545 -33.64 12.46 -18.04
CA THR A 545 -33.60 13.33 -19.24
C THR A 545 -32.76 12.65 -20.33
N SER A 546 -33.31 12.47 -21.51
CA SER A 546 -32.59 11.97 -22.69
C SER A 546 -31.53 12.94 -23.16
N GLY A 547 -30.37 12.44 -23.61
CA GLY A 547 -29.27 13.27 -24.11
C GLY A 547 -28.49 13.99 -23.02
N PHE A 548 -28.55 13.52 -21.78
CA PHE A 548 -27.72 14.06 -20.68
C PHE A 548 -26.23 13.77 -20.88
N THR A 549 -25.37 14.56 -20.24
CA THR A 549 -23.91 14.33 -20.21
C THR A 549 -23.48 13.79 -18.85
N PRO A 550 -22.48 12.88 -18.80
CA PRO A 550 -21.90 12.41 -17.56
C PRO A 550 -21.41 13.56 -16.67
N SER A 551 -21.67 13.45 -15.36
CA SER A 551 -21.20 14.39 -14.35
C SER A 551 -21.31 13.74 -12.96
N SER A 552 -20.60 14.24 -11.98
CA SER A 552 -20.70 13.75 -10.59
C SER A 552 -22.10 13.84 -9.97
N SER A 553 -22.98 14.69 -10.52
CA SER A 553 -24.37 14.83 -10.02
C SER A 553 -25.31 13.74 -10.54
N ASN A 554 -24.96 13.03 -11.59
CA ASN A 554 -25.77 11.95 -12.17
C ASN A 554 -25.05 10.59 -12.15
N GLU A 555 -23.88 10.51 -11.55
CA GLU A 555 -23.15 9.28 -11.29
C GLU A 555 -23.85 8.46 -10.20
N ILE A 556 -24.05 7.16 -10.44
CA ILE A 556 -24.71 6.25 -9.49
C ILE A 556 -23.76 5.19 -8.95
N THR A 557 -22.63 4.95 -9.60
CA THR A 557 -21.51 4.12 -9.10
C THR A 557 -20.26 4.36 -9.94
N ASN A 558 -19.08 4.19 -9.32
CA ASN A 558 -17.76 4.47 -9.94
C ASN A 558 -16.73 3.33 -9.80
N THR A 559 -17.11 2.13 -9.42
CA THR A 559 -16.14 1.06 -9.16
C THR A 559 -16.43 -0.31 -9.76
N PRO A 560 -17.46 -0.57 -10.56
CA PRO A 560 -17.64 -1.91 -11.15
C PRO A 560 -16.43 -2.27 -12.02
N THR A 561 -15.88 -3.45 -11.79
CA THR A 561 -14.81 -4.03 -12.63
C THR A 561 -15.39 -4.95 -13.72
N GLY A 562 -16.66 -5.30 -13.61
CA GLY A 562 -17.39 -6.11 -14.59
C GLY A 562 -18.10 -5.28 -15.66
N THR A 563 -18.74 -5.96 -16.58
CA THR A 563 -19.51 -5.37 -17.70
C THR A 563 -21.01 -5.42 -17.49
N THR A 564 -21.45 -5.50 -16.25
CA THR A 564 -22.88 -5.52 -15.85
C THR A 564 -23.06 -4.72 -14.56
N PHE A 565 -24.23 -4.11 -14.42
CA PHE A 565 -24.65 -3.41 -13.21
C PHE A 565 -26.17 -3.54 -13.02
N SER A 566 -26.62 -3.69 -11.76
CA SER A 566 -28.02 -3.73 -11.40
C SER A 566 -28.39 -2.47 -10.65
N ASP A 567 -29.14 -1.59 -11.25
CA ASP A 567 -29.71 -0.40 -10.60
C ASP A 567 -31.01 -0.77 -9.90
N THR A 568 -30.96 -0.81 -8.58
CA THR A 568 -32.11 -1.12 -7.71
C THR A 568 -32.72 0.12 -7.05
N THR A 569 -32.31 1.31 -7.48
CA THR A 569 -32.74 2.58 -6.92
C THR A 569 -33.72 3.34 -7.82
N VAL A 570 -34.26 2.67 -8.83
CA VAL A 570 -35.22 3.23 -9.79
C VAL A 570 -36.65 3.25 -9.22
N GLN A 571 -37.47 4.19 -9.72
CA GLN A 571 -38.88 4.31 -9.34
C GLN A 571 -39.80 3.62 -10.37
N PRO A 572 -40.99 3.17 -9.99
CA PRO A 572 -41.99 2.62 -10.88
C PRO A 572 -42.41 3.61 -11.99
N ALA A 573 -42.87 3.08 -13.13
CA ALA A 573 -43.43 3.81 -14.27
C ALA A 573 -42.52 4.97 -14.75
N THR A 574 -41.20 4.85 -14.57
CA THR A 574 -40.24 5.90 -14.87
C THR A 574 -39.25 5.47 -15.94
N THR A 575 -39.03 6.33 -16.93
CA THR A 575 -37.99 6.11 -17.96
C THR A 575 -36.66 6.64 -17.45
N TYR A 576 -35.64 5.78 -17.48
CA TYR A 576 -34.26 6.15 -17.15
C TYR A 576 -33.36 5.98 -18.38
N TYR A 577 -32.40 6.88 -18.49
CA TYR A 577 -31.35 6.89 -19.50
C TYR A 577 -30.03 6.66 -18.82
N TYR A 578 -29.15 5.87 -19.41
CA TYR A 578 -27.86 5.47 -18.85
C TYR A 578 -26.73 5.74 -19.83
N LEU A 579 -25.57 6.11 -19.27
CA LEU A 579 -24.28 6.16 -19.92
C LEU A 579 -23.25 5.47 -19.04
N VAL A 580 -22.22 4.91 -19.66
CA VAL A 580 -21.10 4.27 -18.96
C VAL A 580 -19.79 4.79 -19.53
N GLU A 581 -18.83 5.12 -18.69
CA GLU A 581 -17.47 5.48 -19.06
C GLU A 581 -16.49 4.48 -18.47
N GLY A 582 -15.45 4.11 -19.22
CA GLY A 582 -14.34 3.30 -18.73
C GLY A 582 -13.25 4.18 -18.17
N VAL A 583 -12.68 3.82 -17.03
CA VAL A 583 -11.63 4.58 -16.35
C VAL A 583 -10.42 3.70 -16.10
N ASN A 584 -9.24 4.19 -16.39
CA ASN A 584 -7.97 3.58 -16.03
C ASN A 584 -6.92 4.67 -15.74
N ALA A 585 -5.67 4.26 -15.54
CA ALA A 585 -4.56 5.19 -15.31
C ALA A 585 -4.28 6.16 -16.48
N GLY A 586 -4.77 5.87 -17.69
CA GLY A 586 -4.70 6.77 -18.86
C GLY A 586 -5.80 7.81 -18.91
N GLY A 587 -6.77 7.77 -17.98
CA GLY A 587 -7.90 8.69 -17.89
C GLY A 587 -9.25 8.03 -18.15
N THR A 588 -10.26 8.86 -18.36
CA THR A 588 -11.66 8.47 -18.62
C THR A 588 -11.93 8.37 -20.11
N SER A 589 -12.64 7.34 -20.53
CA SER A 589 -13.06 7.14 -21.93
C SER A 589 -14.13 8.14 -22.34
N PRO A 590 -14.39 8.31 -23.66
CA PRO A 590 -15.68 8.82 -24.11
C PRO A 590 -16.83 7.94 -23.55
N PRO A 591 -18.03 8.51 -23.34
CA PRO A 591 -19.17 7.74 -22.88
C PRO A 591 -19.62 6.70 -23.92
N SER A 592 -20.29 5.65 -23.45
CA SER A 592 -20.97 4.66 -24.27
C SER A 592 -22.08 5.26 -25.13
N ASN A 593 -22.72 4.45 -25.99
CA ASN A 593 -24.04 4.79 -26.48
C ASN A 593 -25.00 4.97 -25.28
N GLN A 594 -25.98 5.88 -25.42
CA GLN A 594 -27.07 6.00 -24.45
C GLN A 594 -28.00 4.78 -24.57
N ALA A 595 -28.32 4.13 -23.44
CA ALA A 595 -29.37 3.13 -23.35
C ALA A 595 -30.51 3.64 -22.46
N SER A 596 -31.72 3.16 -22.69
CA SER A 596 -32.85 3.53 -21.86
C SER A 596 -33.75 2.33 -21.55
N ALA A 597 -34.37 2.36 -20.38
CA ALA A 597 -35.43 1.43 -20.01
C ALA A 597 -36.51 2.15 -19.20
N THR A 598 -37.76 1.73 -19.38
CA THR A 598 -38.89 2.21 -18.60
C THR A 598 -39.26 1.12 -17.61
N THR A 599 -39.25 1.41 -16.33
CA THR A 599 -39.73 0.49 -15.30
C THR A 599 -41.23 0.27 -15.46
N PRO A 600 -41.74 -0.96 -15.33
CA PRO A 600 -43.16 -1.20 -15.28
C PRO A 600 -43.81 -0.41 -14.13
N GLN A 601 -45.10 -0.17 -14.24
CA GLN A 601 -45.86 0.35 -13.13
C GLN A 601 -45.75 -0.66 -11.97
N GLY A 602 -45.49 -0.20 -10.78
CA GLY A 602 -45.52 -1.06 -9.58
C GLY A 602 -46.88 -1.67 -9.38
N PRO A 603 -46.99 -2.76 -8.64
CA PRO A 603 -48.31 -3.26 -8.21
C PRO A 603 -49.08 -2.09 -7.58
N PRO A 604 -50.38 -1.98 -7.82
CA PRO A 604 -51.20 -0.94 -7.19
C PRO A 604 -51.00 -0.99 -5.69
N ALA A 605 -50.54 0.11 -5.13
CA ALA A 605 -50.54 0.29 -3.68
C ALA A 605 -52.01 0.44 -3.24
N VAL A 606 -52.41 -0.39 -2.31
CA VAL A 606 -53.75 -0.32 -1.70
C VAL A 606 -53.59 0.12 -0.25
N ASP A 607 -54.04 1.34 0.04
CA ASP A 607 -54.00 1.92 1.39
C ASP A 607 -55.46 2.18 1.83
N ILE A 608 -55.96 1.45 2.83
CA ILE A 608 -57.33 1.54 3.32
C ILE A 608 -57.35 2.06 4.75
N ASN A 609 -58.04 3.16 5.01
CA ASN A 609 -58.38 3.62 6.36
C ASN A 609 -59.58 2.81 6.89
N ALA A 610 -59.28 1.72 7.57
CA ALA A 610 -60.27 0.76 8.03
C ALA A 610 -61.25 1.39 9.05
N GLY A 611 -62.55 1.41 8.70
CA GLY A 611 -63.60 2.04 9.51
C GLY A 611 -63.68 3.55 9.40
N GLY A 612 -62.82 4.24 8.61
CA GLY A 612 -62.74 5.69 8.53
C GLY A 612 -62.92 6.29 7.11
N PRO A 613 -63.01 7.63 7.02
CA PRO A 613 -63.03 8.33 5.74
C PRO A 613 -61.63 8.33 5.10
N ALA A 614 -61.53 8.78 3.83
CA ALA A 614 -60.23 8.91 3.17
C ALA A 614 -59.29 9.89 3.92
N VAL A 615 -58.06 9.47 4.14
CA VAL A 615 -56.96 10.26 4.75
C VAL A 615 -55.70 10.00 3.92
N SER A 616 -55.32 10.94 3.09
CA SER A 616 -54.18 10.77 2.15
C SER A 616 -52.92 10.21 2.82
N PRO A 617 -52.30 9.14 2.26
CA PRO A 617 -52.62 8.42 1.02
C PRO A 617 -53.75 7.37 1.14
N PHE A 618 -54.26 7.08 2.33
CA PHE A 618 -55.29 6.06 2.60
C PHE A 618 -56.65 6.45 2.01
N THR A 619 -57.27 5.52 1.30
CA THR A 619 -58.63 5.63 0.81
C THR A 619 -59.62 5.39 1.95
N ALA A 620 -60.90 5.75 1.74
CA ALA A 620 -61.95 5.40 2.68
C ALA A 620 -62.11 3.87 2.81
N ASP A 621 -62.66 3.45 3.92
CA ASP A 621 -62.94 2.05 4.22
C ASP A 621 -63.75 1.35 3.10
N ALA A 622 -63.14 0.34 2.49
CA ALA A 622 -63.68 -0.39 1.35
C ALA A 622 -63.29 -1.89 1.40
N ASP A 623 -63.86 -2.69 0.52
CA ASP A 623 -63.55 -4.11 0.29
C ASP A 623 -63.76 -5.03 1.51
N PHE A 624 -64.60 -4.64 2.45
CA PHE A 624 -64.91 -5.36 3.68
C PHE A 624 -66.25 -6.11 3.62
N ALA A 625 -66.33 -7.14 4.45
CA ALA A 625 -67.60 -7.84 4.76
C ALA A 625 -67.70 -8.02 6.26
N GLY A 626 -68.83 -7.56 6.85
CA GLY A 626 -69.07 -7.61 8.27
C GLY A 626 -68.41 -6.52 9.12
N GLY A 627 -68.60 -6.61 10.43
CA GLY A 627 -68.08 -5.61 11.37
C GLY A 627 -68.83 -4.28 11.38
N LYS A 628 -68.42 -3.36 12.23
CA LYS A 628 -68.89 -1.98 12.30
C LYS A 628 -67.70 -1.02 12.50
N THR A 629 -67.92 0.24 12.18
CA THR A 629 -66.92 1.32 12.36
C THR A 629 -66.99 1.89 13.77
N ILE A 630 -65.87 2.31 14.31
CA ILE A 630 -65.72 3.10 15.53
C ILE A 630 -64.74 4.24 15.27
N ASP A 631 -64.97 5.40 15.91
CA ASP A 631 -64.13 6.60 15.84
C ASP A 631 -63.72 7.05 17.22
N HIS A 632 -62.53 7.64 17.34
CA HIS A 632 -62.00 8.18 18.57
C HIS A 632 -61.26 9.50 18.30
N ALA A 633 -61.37 10.46 19.19
CA ALA A 633 -60.64 11.72 19.11
C ALA A 633 -59.34 11.75 19.92
N ASN A 634 -58.79 10.57 20.23
CA ASN A 634 -57.59 10.44 21.06
C ASN A 634 -56.35 10.87 20.33
N THR A 635 -55.41 11.48 21.06
CA THR A 635 -54.06 11.69 20.52
C THR A 635 -53.31 10.39 20.41
N ILE A 636 -52.78 10.06 19.25
CA ILE A 636 -52.09 8.81 18.97
C ILE A 636 -50.59 8.99 19.05
N ASP A 637 -49.92 8.13 19.83
CA ASP A 637 -48.45 8.06 19.89
C ASP A 637 -47.92 7.23 18.71
N LEU A 638 -47.25 7.89 17.76
CA LEU A 638 -46.66 7.31 16.57
C LEU A 638 -45.14 7.04 16.70
N THR A 639 -44.52 7.41 17.84
CA THR A 639 -43.06 7.44 18.00
C THR A 639 -42.40 6.07 18.07
N HIS A 640 -43.19 4.99 18.25
CA HIS A 640 -42.70 3.62 18.46
C HIS A 640 -42.82 2.73 17.23
N VAL A 641 -43.24 3.26 16.10
CA VAL A 641 -43.38 2.52 14.83
C VAL A 641 -42.65 3.20 13.71
N THR A 642 -42.11 2.41 12.80
CA THR A 642 -41.42 2.92 11.61
C THR A 642 -42.41 3.15 10.49
N ASN A 643 -42.34 4.29 9.80
CA ASN A 643 -43.25 4.68 8.73
C ASN A 643 -44.75 4.51 9.14
N PRO A 644 -45.21 5.22 10.16
CA PRO A 644 -46.60 5.13 10.57
C PRO A 644 -47.56 5.70 9.51
N ALA A 645 -48.79 5.16 9.48
CA ALA A 645 -49.91 5.84 8.83
C ALA A 645 -50.15 7.22 9.48
N PRO A 646 -50.82 8.16 8.80
CA PRO A 646 -51.28 9.40 9.45
C PRO A 646 -52.09 9.12 10.74
N ALA A 647 -51.93 9.96 11.77
CA ALA A 647 -52.58 9.73 13.07
C ALA A 647 -54.11 9.52 12.95
N ALA A 648 -54.76 10.19 12.00
CA ALA A 648 -56.19 10.05 11.73
C ALA A 648 -56.63 8.62 11.32
N VAL A 649 -55.73 7.82 10.72
CA VAL A 649 -56.02 6.40 10.40
C VAL A 649 -56.15 5.57 11.67
N TYR A 650 -55.36 5.84 12.70
CA TYR A 650 -55.47 5.14 13.99
C TYR A 650 -56.58 5.66 14.88
N GLN A 651 -57.23 6.78 14.52
CA GLN A 651 -58.38 7.31 15.21
C GLN A 651 -59.70 6.69 14.76
N SER A 652 -59.70 5.89 13.68
CA SER A 652 -60.82 5.08 13.25
C SER A 652 -60.45 3.60 13.28
N ALA A 653 -61.43 2.73 13.36
CA ALA A 653 -61.21 1.30 13.24
C ALA A 653 -62.49 0.56 12.79
N ARG A 654 -62.30 -0.54 12.11
CA ARG A 654 -63.35 -1.54 11.91
C ARG A 654 -63.23 -2.62 13.01
N ILE A 655 -64.33 -2.92 13.69
CA ILE A 655 -64.39 -3.95 14.75
C ILE A 655 -65.33 -5.08 14.39
N ALA A 656 -65.05 -6.29 14.86
CA ALA A 656 -65.85 -7.49 14.64
C ALA A 656 -67.15 -7.42 15.40
N THR A 657 -68.28 -7.61 14.71
CA THR A 657 -69.65 -7.69 15.32
C THR A 657 -70.48 -8.75 14.63
N THR A 658 -70.04 -9.29 13.52
CA THR A 658 -70.76 -10.32 12.78
C THR A 658 -70.42 -11.68 13.38
N THR A 659 -71.42 -12.45 13.79
CA THR A 659 -71.27 -13.78 14.36
C THR A 659 -71.92 -14.81 13.42
N VAL A 660 -71.11 -15.81 13.01
CA VAL A 660 -71.62 -16.97 12.26
C VAL A 660 -71.09 -18.21 12.95
N ASP A 661 -71.97 -19.18 13.22
CA ASP A 661 -71.65 -20.44 13.90
C ASP A 661 -70.87 -20.23 15.25
N GLY A 662 -71.26 -19.20 16.00
CA GLY A 662 -70.58 -18.84 17.26
C GLY A 662 -69.26 -18.15 17.17
N VAL A 663 -68.74 -17.91 15.97
CA VAL A 663 -67.45 -17.14 15.72
C VAL A 663 -67.81 -15.73 15.31
N THR A 664 -67.23 -14.75 16.01
CA THR A 664 -67.36 -13.30 15.67
C THR A 664 -66.18 -12.86 14.89
N PHE A 665 -66.40 -12.35 13.66
CA PHE A 665 -65.33 -11.96 12.74
C PHE A 665 -65.76 -10.86 11.74
N PHE A 666 -64.83 -10.36 10.97
CA PHE A 666 -64.99 -9.59 9.72
C PHE A 666 -63.85 -9.87 8.77
N THR A 667 -64.02 -9.56 7.47
CA THR A 667 -63.06 -9.89 6.43
C THR A 667 -62.88 -8.72 5.48
N TYR A 668 -61.69 -8.50 4.99
CA TYR A 668 -61.37 -7.70 3.82
C TYR A 668 -61.07 -8.65 2.66
N THR A 669 -61.61 -8.35 1.46
CA THR A 669 -61.32 -9.07 0.22
C THR A 669 -60.86 -8.06 -0.81
N ILE A 670 -59.57 -7.83 -0.83
CA ILE A 670 -58.94 -6.72 -1.56
C ILE A 670 -58.55 -7.22 -2.96
N PRO A 671 -59.15 -6.66 -4.03
CA PRO A 671 -58.88 -7.08 -5.42
C PRO A 671 -57.79 -6.22 -6.08
N GLY A 672 -57.48 -6.53 -7.34
CA GLY A 672 -56.66 -5.68 -8.21
C GLY A 672 -55.21 -6.12 -8.32
N PHE A 673 -54.81 -7.24 -7.73
CA PHE A 673 -53.46 -7.78 -7.82
C PHE A 673 -53.31 -8.74 -9.02
N THR A 674 -52.10 -8.87 -9.52
CA THR A 674 -51.78 -9.92 -10.50
C THR A 674 -51.80 -11.30 -9.77
N ALA A 675 -52.48 -12.27 -10.33
CA ALA A 675 -52.53 -13.61 -9.74
C ALA A 675 -51.14 -14.22 -9.53
N GLY A 676 -50.85 -14.72 -8.34
CA GLY A 676 -49.59 -15.33 -7.97
C GLY A 676 -48.44 -14.35 -7.65
N THR A 677 -48.65 -13.03 -7.68
CA THR A 677 -47.67 -12.06 -7.23
C THR A 677 -47.59 -11.96 -5.71
N SER A 678 -46.42 -11.73 -5.19
CA SER A 678 -46.14 -11.57 -3.76
C SER A 678 -46.19 -10.10 -3.37
N HIS A 679 -46.85 -9.79 -2.28
CA HIS A 679 -47.10 -8.44 -1.78
C HIS A 679 -46.77 -8.34 -0.31
N GLN A 680 -46.25 -7.16 0.11
CA GLN A 680 -46.11 -6.80 1.51
C GLN A 680 -47.48 -6.30 2.03
N VAL A 681 -47.98 -6.87 3.13
CA VAL A 681 -49.18 -6.47 3.82
C VAL A 681 -48.79 -5.87 5.17
N ARG A 682 -49.14 -4.60 5.38
CA ARG A 682 -48.92 -3.90 6.65
C ARG A 682 -50.26 -3.64 7.29
N LEU A 683 -50.46 -4.12 8.52
CA LEU A 683 -51.65 -3.99 9.29
C LEU A 683 -51.45 -3.02 10.44
N HIS A 684 -52.22 -1.93 10.46
CA HIS A 684 -52.14 -0.85 11.43
C HIS A 684 -53.16 -1.01 12.53
N PHE A 685 -52.73 -1.06 13.78
CA PHE A 685 -53.54 -1.27 14.96
C PHE A 685 -53.35 -0.15 15.98
N CYS A 686 -54.42 0.17 16.72
CA CYS A 686 -54.32 1.02 17.91
C CYS A 686 -55.36 0.57 18.94
N GLU A 687 -54.97 0.31 20.20
CA GLU A 687 -55.91 0.07 21.30
C GLU A 687 -56.29 1.42 21.91
N THR A 688 -57.53 1.84 21.67
CA THR A 688 -58.04 3.15 22.10
C THR A 688 -58.99 3.08 23.29
N PHE A 689 -59.37 1.88 23.71
CA PHE A 689 -60.37 1.67 24.78
C PHE A 689 -59.75 1.05 26.04
N TRP A 690 -59.05 -0.10 25.91
CA TRP A 690 -58.53 -0.84 27.05
C TRP A 690 -57.19 -0.26 27.54
N THR A 691 -57.00 -0.25 28.89
CA THR A 691 -55.80 0.28 29.55
C THR A 691 -54.95 -0.82 30.19
N ALA A 692 -55.16 -2.07 29.87
CA ALA A 692 -54.44 -3.22 30.42
C ALA A 692 -54.39 -4.37 29.39
N PRO A 693 -53.32 -5.20 29.42
CA PRO A 693 -53.21 -6.37 28.54
C PRO A 693 -54.27 -7.46 28.87
N GLY A 694 -54.52 -8.34 27.91
CA GLY A 694 -55.45 -9.47 28.04
C GLY A 694 -56.92 -9.08 27.92
N LYS A 695 -57.25 -7.82 27.71
CA LYS A 695 -58.64 -7.33 27.62
C LYS A 695 -59.23 -7.47 26.22
N ARG A 696 -58.39 -7.40 25.18
CA ARG A 696 -58.75 -7.67 23.79
C ARG A 696 -57.70 -8.60 23.20
N THR A 697 -58.14 -9.75 22.70
CA THR A 697 -57.27 -10.66 21.92
C THR A 697 -58.01 -11.21 20.72
N PHE A 698 -57.34 -11.32 19.59
CA PHE A 698 -57.94 -11.82 18.36
C PHE A 698 -56.93 -12.51 17.45
N GLY A 699 -57.41 -13.24 16.50
CA GLY A 699 -56.61 -13.85 15.44
C GLY A 699 -56.70 -13.05 14.15
N VAL A 700 -55.62 -13.10 13.33
CA VAL A 700 -55.62 -12.61 11.95
C VAL A 700 -55.15 -13.71 11.03
N ALA A 701 -55.88 -13.92 9.94
CA ALA A 701 -55.48 -14.83 8.87
C ALA A 701 -55.39 -14.08 7.52
N ILE A 702 -54.39 -14.38 6.74
CA ILE A 702 -54.23 -13.85 5.36
C ILE A 702 -54.31 -15.04 4.41
N ASN A 703 -55.24 -14.97 3.45
CA ASN A 703 -55.54 -16.03 2.50
C ASN A 703 -55.77 -17.39 3.17
N GLY A 704 -56.44 -17.39 4.34
CA GLY A 704 -56.71 -18.58 5.12
C GLY A 704 -55.56 -19.06 6.02
N THR A 705 -54.37 -18.51 5.88
CA THR A 705 -53.21 -18.83 6.74
C THR A 705 -53.18 -17.90 7.95
N THR A 706 -53.20 -18.45 9.16
CA THR A 706 -53.13 -17.67 10.39
C THR A 706 -51.78 -17.03 10.54
N VAL A 707 -51.73 -15.69 10.61
CA VAL A 707 -50.52 -14.88 10.76
C VAL A 707 -50.37 -14.28 12.16
N LEU A 708 -51.51 -14.05 12.88
CA LEU A 708 -51.51 -13.65 14.27
C LEU A 708 -52.46 -14.55 15.06
N THR A 709 -51.99 -15.10 16.21
CA THR A 709 -52.78 -15.92 17.12
C THR A 709 -52.92 -15.22 18.46
N ARG A 710 -54.13 -14.96 18.93
CA ARG A 710 -54.41 -14.26 20.19
C ARG A 710 -53.66 -12.95 20.33
N PHE A 711 -53.58 -12.19 19.25
CA PHE A 711 -52.87 -10.92 19.21
C PHE A 711 -53.54 -9.92 20.16
N ASP A 712 -52.74 -9.30 21.02
CA ASP A 712 -53.12 -8.28 21.98
C ASP A 712 -52.40 -6.98 21.62
N ILE A 713 -53.14 -5.98 21.14
CA ILE A 713 -52.59 -4.70 20.71
C ILE A 713 -51.96 -3.98 21.90
N PHE A 714 -52.60 -3.93 23.06
CA PHE A 714 -52.07 -3.24 24.23
C PHE A 714 -50.78 -3.90 24.74
N ALA A 715 -50.77 -5.22 24.84
CA ALA A 715 -49.56 -5.93 25.27
C ALA A 715 -48.40 -5.74 24.31
N THR A 716 -48.66 -5.65 23.00
CA THR A 716 -47.65 -5.50 21.97
C THR A 716 -47.14 -4.03 21.85
N SER A 717 -48.03 -3.05 21.93
CA SER A 717 -47.70 -1.64 21.88
C SER A 717 -47.17 -1.08 23.22
N GLY A 718 -47.50 -1.76 24.34
CA GLY A 718 -47.12 -1.36 25.69
C GLY A 718 -47.92 -0.21 26.28
N ALA A 719 -48.88 0.38 25.56
CA ALA A 719 -49.76 1.45 26.05
C ALA A 719 -51.04 1.59 25.23
N GLN A 720 -52.05 2.22 25.85
CA GLN A 720 -53.25 2.71 25.17
C GLN A 720 -52.87 3.90 24.24
N ASN A 721 -53.61 4.06 23.15
CA ASN A 721 -53.43 5.12 22.14
C ASN A 721 -52.01 5.15 21.49
N ARG A 722 -51.34 4.03 21.44
CA ARG A 722 -50.06 3.86 20.79
C ARG A 722 -50.22 3.00 19.53
N ALA A 723 -49.72 3.50 18.42
CA ALA A 723 -49.70 2.80 17.14
C ALA A 723 -48.89 1.51 17.22
N ASN A 724 -49.38 0.46 16.56
CA ASN A 724 -48.70 -0.81 16.36
C ASN A 724 -48.86 -1.23 14.89
N ILE A 725 -47.78 -1.76 14.28
CA ILE A 725 -47.78 -2.23 12.91
C ILE A 725 -47.30 -3.67 12.90
N GLN A 726 -48.00 -4.53 12.15
CA GLN A 726 -47.59 -5.89 11.88
C GLN A 726 -47.43 -6.10 10.38
N GLU A 727 -46.33 -6.69 9.96
CA GLU A 727 -45.94 -6.83 8.55
C GLU A 727 -45.90 -8.30 8.15
N PHE A 728 -46.45 -8.61 6.98
CA PHE A 728 -46.55 -9.97 6.45
C PHE A 728 -46.33 -9.95 4.93
N THR A 729 -45.95 -11.09 4.38
CA THR A 729 -45.94 -11.32 2.93
C THR A 729 -47.14 -12.18 2.56
N ALA A 730 -47.89 -11.77 1.55
CA ALA A 730 -49.03 -12.52 1.03
C ALA A 730 -48.92 -12.68 -0.52
N THR A 731 -49.29 -13.86 -1.01
CA THR A 731 -49.41 -14.13 -2.45
C THR A 731 -50.84 -13.92 -2.90
N ALA A 732 -51.04 -13.07 -3.92
CA ALA A 732 -52.40 -12.88 -4.49
C ALA A 732 -52.97 -14.20 -5.04
N SER A 733 -54.25 -14.42 -4.78
CA SER A 733 -54.96 -15.62 -5.23
C SER A 733 -55.04 -15.71 -6.74
N THR A 734 -55.53 -16.83 -7.28
CA THR A 734 -55.77 -17.01 -8.71
C THR A 734 -56.80 -16.03 -9.29
N SER A 735 -57.65 -15.45 -8.41
CA SER A 735 -58.60 -14.38 -8.77
C SER A 735 -58.00 -12.96 -8.60
N GLY A 736 -56.71 -12.83 -8.26
CA GLY A 736 -56.04 -11.53 -8.07
C GLY A 736 -56.52 -10.80 -6.81
N THR A 737 -56.84 -11.56 -5.74
CA THR A 737 -57.33 -11.01 -4.45
C THR A 737 -56.39 -11.39 -3.30
N ILE A 738 -56.34 -10.55 -2.27
CA ILE A 738 -55.79 -10.87 -0.94
C ILE A 738 -56.93 -10.76 0.07
N VAL A 739 -57.12 -11.83 0.84
CA VAL A 739 -58.21 -11.93 1.82
C VAL A 739 -57.63 -11.87 3.22
N ILE A 740 -58.10 -10.93 4.05
CA ILE A 740 -57.65 -10.76 5.44
C ILE A 740 -58.85 -10.92 6.37
N THR A 741 -58.77 -11.90 7.26
CA THR A 741 -59.87 -12.23 8.21
C THR A 741 -59.41 -11.92 9.64
N PHE A 742 -60.23 -11.19 10.38
CA PHE A 742 -60.02 -10.84 11.78
C PHE A 742 -61.02 -11.56 12.65
N THR A 743 -60.60 -12.46 13.53
CA THR A 743 -61.43 -13.33 14.33
C THR A 743 -61.30 -13.05 15.82
N THR A 744 -62.39 -12.75 16.49
CA THR A 744 -62.44 -12.43 17.92
C THR A 744 -62.12 -13.64 18.79
N VAL A 745 -61.31 -13.41 19.85
CA VAL A 745 -61.06 -14.37 20.92
C VAL A 745 -61.57 -13.81 22.27
N ILE A 746 -61.16 -12.62 22.64
CA ILE A 746 -61.62 -11.85 23.80
C ILE A 746 -61.93 -10.45 23.32
N ASP A 747 -63.15 -9.93 23.58
CA ASP A 747 -63.63 -8.66 23.05
C ASP A 747 -63.52 -8.59 21.49
N ASN A 748 -63.88 -7.51 20.87
CA ASN A 748 -63.97 -7.42 19.40
C ASN A 748 -62.60 -7.32 18.74
N ALA A 749 -62.30 -8.16 17.73
CA ALA A 749 -61.16 -7.95 16.83
C ALA A 749 -61.27 -6.57 16.16
N LEU A 750 -60.16 -5.88 15.93
CA LEU A 750 -60.15 -4.58 15.27
C LEU A 750 -58.94 -4.40 14.32
N ILE A 751 -59.08 -3.47 13.38
CA ILE A 751 -58.04 -2.97 12.50
C ILE A 751 -58.24 -1.48 12.23
N SER A 752 -57.21 -0.68 12.20
CA SER A 752 -57.25 0.76 11.89
C SER A 752 -56.87 1.08 10.47
N GLY A 753 -55.88 0.40 9.89
CA GLY A 753 -55.48 0.61 8.51
C GLY A 753 -54.83 -0.61 7.88
N ILE A 754 -54.88 -0.71 6.56
CA ILE A 754 -54.31 -1.78 5.76
C ILE A 754 -53.51 -1.14 4.62
N GLU A 755 -52.24 -1.49 4.49
CA GLU A 755 -51.41 -1.16 3.31
C GLU A 755 -51.00 -2.47 2.63
N ILE A 756 -51.06 -2.49 1.28
CA ILE A 756 -50.57 -3.62 0.48
C ILE A 756 -49.78 -3.06 -0.70
N HIS A 757 -48.49 -3.40 -0.77
CA HIS A 757 -47.54 -2.91 -1.79
C HIS A 757 -46.86 -4.02 -2.57
#